data_668c11ee672863f28ef57f637100ab8f
#
_entry.id   668c11ee672863f28ef57f637100ab8f
#
_cell.length_a   1.000
_cell.length_b   1.000
_cell.length_c   1.000
_cell.angle_alpha   90.00
_cell.angle_beta   90.00
_cell.angle_gamma   90.00
#
_symmetry.space_group_name_H-M   'P 1'
#
loop_
_entity.id
_entity.type
_entity.pdbx_description
1 polymer ?
#
loop_
_entity_poly.entity_id
_entity_poly.type
_entity_poly.pdbx_seq_one_letter_code
_entity_poly.pdbx_strand_id
1 'polypeptide(L)'
;MGRGRCFEYMIDLFNYRRRTSSVARVGAVGIGGDNPIRVQSMTTTDTNDTDGSVAQAERIIKAGGELIRLTTQGVREAENLRAINAKLRGNGYDTPLVADVHFNPKVADVAALYAEKVRINPGNYVDPARTFKRLTYTDEEYAQELKKIEARFIPFLNICKEQHTAIRIGVNHGSLSDRIRNRYGDTPEGIVESCLEFLRICKNEHFKDVVISIKSSNTVVMVRSMRLLVDAMEREDMHYPLHLGVTEAGEGEDGRIKSAVGIGALLADGIGDTIRVSLSEEPEDEIPVARHLAEYIIKQKSDHLLVPGRQADSFDYLRPQRRKTKPVNGIGGTNVPVVISTQRGGSSASPKGGKTANEREREVELIVNGSKKELNPDYIYVGQELPGRLDPSQRYIVDYNVYPQLIKNTPFPTVEGAGEQLLPLRERLFPIFPHNAIPFISLIDSPLKFLVLQFGATSDEYLACLRHHPEVVVICMSNHKNRLGEQRALVHELMQNGITNPVVFAQMYRHSTAEKGDFQLEAAADMGALMIDGLTDGVWLMNDGDIPRHEIDATAFGILQAARLRTSKTEYISCPGCGRTLYDLRTTIARIRKATEGMKGLKIGIMGCIVNGPGEMADADYGYVGAGPGKVSLYRGQMCVEHNIPEKDAVEHLLALINADKRKEE
;
A
#
# COMPACT_ATOMS: atom_id res chain seq x y z
N MET A 1 4.19 -47.97 1.10
CA MET A 1 4.39 -46.73 1.83
C MET A 1 4.89 -45.68 0.83
N GLY A 2 3.97 -45.05 0.12
CA GLY A 2 4.29 -44.03 -0.86
C GLY A 2 4.33 -42.67 -0.17
N ARG A 3 5.51 -42.03 -0.16
CA ARG A 3 5.60 -40.61 0.17
C ARG A 3 4.91 -39.86 -0.95
N GLY A 4 3.67 -39.39 -0.68
CA GLY A 4 3.01 -38.41 -1.52
C GLY A 4 3.90 -37.19 -1.64
N ARG A 5 4.20 -36.78 -2.88
CA ARG A 5 4.84 -35.49 -3.15
C ARG A 5 3.86 -34.41 -2.72
N CYS A 6 4.10 -33.81 -1.56
CA CYS A 6 3.57 -32.49 -1.26
C CYS A 6 4.13 -31.57 -2.35
N PHE A 7 3.31 -31.12 -3.27
CA PHE A 7 3.63 -29.97 -4.11
C PHE A 7 3.58 -28.73 -3.19
N GLU A 8 4.66 -28.49 -2.45
CA GLU A 8 4.85 -27.21 -1.79
C GLU A 8 4.93 -26.15 -2.89
N TYR A 9 3.91 -25.29 -2.96
CA TYR A 9 3.99 -24.05 -3.70
C TYR A 9 5.02 -23.17 -2.98
N MET A 10 6.28 -23.25 -3.41
CA MET A 10 7.33 -22.37 -2.94
C MET A 10 7.28 -21.09 -3.77
N ILE A 11 6.93 -19.98 -3.11
CA ILE A 11 7.09 -18.65 -3.71
C ILE A 11 8.58 -18.41 -3.95
N ASP A 12 8.94 -18.06 -5.18
CA ASP A 12 10.29 -17.60 -5.48
C ASP A 12 10.37 -16.09 -5.17
N LEU A 13 11.08 -15.73 -4.10
CA LEU A 13 11.23 -14.33 -3.67
C LEU A 13 12.08 -13.51 -4.64
N PHE A 14 12.88 -14.16 -5.45
CA PHE A 14 13.88 -13.52 -6.29
C PHE A 14 13.48 -13.45 -7.75
N ASN A 15 12.62 -14.38 -8.20
CA ASN A 15 12.17 -14.44 -9.59
C ASN A 15 10.66 -14.51 -9.66
N TYR A 16 10.08 -13.78 -10.61
CA TYR A 16 8.64 -13.77 -10.77
C TYR A 16 8.12 -15.12 -11.24
N ARG A 17 7.22 -15.68 -10.45
CA ARG A 17 6.44 -16.86 -10.82
C ARG A 17 5.00 -16.63 -10.39
N ARG A 18 4.10 -16.51 -11.37
CA ARG A 18 2.68 -16.37 -11.06
C ARG A 18 2.15 -17.63 -10.38
N ARG A 19 1.41 -17.45 -9.28
CA ARG A 19 0.72 -18.55 -8.59
C ARG A 19 -0.29 -19.21 -9.55
N THR A 20 -0.25 -20.52 -9.63
CA THR A 20 -1.27 -21.28 -10.38
C THR A 20 -2.57 -21.26 -9.60
N SER A 21 -3.62 -20.69 -10.15
CA SER A 21 -4.97 -20.67 -9.60
C SER A 21 -5.96 -21.41 -10.49
N SER A 22 -7.08 -21.84 -9.93
CA SER A 22 -8.23 -22.30 -10.73
C SER A 22 -8.84 -21.12 -11.49
N VAL A 23 -9.65 -21.41 -12.50
CA VAL A 23 -10.38 -20.37 -13.24
C VAL A 23 -11.79 -20.24 -12.64
N ALA A 24 -12.14 -19.03 -12.19
CA ALA A 24 -13.51 -18.65 -11.89
C ALA A 24 -14.09 -17.93 -13.11
N ARG A 25 -15.25 -18.41 -13.58
CA ARG A 25 -15.95 -17.81 -14.73
C ARG A 25 -16.96 -16.76 -14.25
N VAL A 26 -16.84 -15.55 -14.77
CA VAL A 26 -17.75 -14.44 -14.49
C VAL A 26 -18.34 -13.96 -15.80
N GLY A 27 -19.50 -14.49 -16.17
CA GLY A 27 -20.02 -14.35 -17.51
C GLY A 27 -19.00 -14.84 -18.56
N ALA A 28 -18.63 -14.01 -19.50
CA ALA A 28 -17.62 -14.31 -20.52
C ALA A 28 -16.17 -14.13 -20.03
N VAL A 29 -15.95 -13.57 -18.83
CA VAL A 29 -14.60 -13.24 -18.31
C VAL A 29 -14.08 -14.35 -17.39
N GLY A 30 -12.92 -14.93 -17.73
CA GLY A 30 -12.18 -15.83 -16.85
C GLY A 30 -11.26 -15.05 -15.92
N ILE A 31 -11.25 -15.42 -14.62
CA ILE A 31 -10.35 -14.89 -13.59
C ILE A 31 -9.52 -16.06 -13.06
N GLY A 32 -8.20 -15.91 -13.02
CA GLY A 32 -7.28 -16.98 -12.62
C GLY A 32 -6.81 -17.86 -13.77
N GLY A 33 -6.06 -18.90 -13.46
CA GLY A 33 -5.38 -19.74 -14.46
C GLY A 33 -4.42 -18.91 -15.32
N ASP A 34 -4.45 -19.17 -16.61
CA ASP A 34 -3.62 -18.45 -17.61
C ASP A 34 -4.24 -17.13 -18.08
N ASN A 35 -5.40 -16.73 -17.54
CA ASN A 35 -6.02 -15.46 -17.88
C ASN A 35 -5.17 -14.29 -17.42
N PRO A 36 -5.19 -13.13 -18.13
CA PRO A 36 -4.50 -11.93 -17.67
C PRO A 36 -5.07 -11.45 -16.32
N ILE A 37 -4.28 -10.67 -15.58
CA ILE A 37 -4.75 -10.01 -14.37
C ILE A 37 -5.86 -9.03 -14.76
N ARG A 38 -7.06 -9.24 -14.24
CA ARG A 38 -8.23 -8.44 -14.58
C ARG A 38 -8.29 -7.14 -13.79
N VAL A 39 -8.70 -6.06 -14.44
CA VAL A 39 -8.85 -4.74 -13.84
C VAL A 39 -10.32 -4.41 -13.67
N GLN A 40 -10.72 -3.94 -12.49
CA GLN A 40 -12.11 -3.62 -12.20
C GLN A 40 -12.27 -2.34 -11.40
N SER A 41 -13.43 -1.71 -11.50
CA SER A 41 -13.84 -0.58 -10.69
C SER A 41 -15.28 -0.72 -10.19
N MET A 42 -15.78 0.27 -9.46
CA MET A 42 -17.08 0.25 -8.82
C MET A 42 -17.80 1.57 -9.03
N THR A 43 -19.08 1.52 -9.41
CA THR A 43 -19.90 2.74 -9.53
C THR A 43 -20.11 3.43 -8.19
N THR A 44 -20.26 4.74 -8.24
CA THR A 44 -20.61 5.59 -7.08
C THR A 44 -22.08 6.04 -7.11
N THR A 45 -22.80 5.75 -8.20
CA THR A 45 -24.21 6.06 -8.38
C THR A 45 -25.11 5.24 -7.44
N ASP A 46 -26.32 5.74 -7.19
CA ASP A 46 -27.40 4.92 -6.62
C ASP A 46 -27.76 3.82 -7.62
N THR A 47 -27.70 2.57 -7.20
CA THR A 47 -28.04 1.43 -8.07
C THR A 47 -29.51 1.39 -8.46
N ASN A 48 -30.41 2.12 -7.79
CA ASN A 48 -31.79 2.33 -8.21
C ASN A 48 -31.92 3.35 -9.37
N ASP A 49 -30.91 4.18 -9.62
CA ASP A 49 -30.82 5.03 -10.79
C ASP A 49 -30.19 4.22 -11.95
N THR A 50 -31.04 3.62 -12.77
CA THR A 50 -30.60 2.78 -13.90
C THR A 50 -29.77 3.58 -14.90
N ASP A 51 -30.20 4.79 -15.25
CA ASP A 51 -29.56 5.59 -16.31
C ASP A 51 -28.20 6.12 -15.85
N GLY A 52 -28.13 6.65 -14.64
CA GLY A 52 -26.88 7.10 -14.03
C GLY A 52 -25.89 5.95 -13.86
N SER A 53 -26.35 4.78 -13.40
CA SER A 53 -25.49 3.60 -13.22
C SER A 53 -24.96 3.06 -14.56
N VAL A 54 -25.80 3.01 -15.61
CA VAL A 54 -25.36 2.61 -16.96
C VAL A 54 -24.34 3.59 -17.51
N ALA A 55 -24.61 4.90 -17.44
CA ALA A 55 -23.71 5.92 -17.97
C ALA A 55 -22.32 5.87 -17.28
N GLN A 56 -22.27 5.67 -15.95
CA GLN A 56 -21.01 5.52 -15.23
C GLN A 56 -20.32 4.19 -15.56
N ALA A 57 -21.05 3.09 -15.66
CA ALA A 57 -20.52 1.80 -16.08
C ALA A 57 -19.87 1.88 -17.47
N GLU A 58 -20.50 2.56 -18.42
CA GLU A 58 -19.94 2.77 -19.76
C GLU A 58 -18.61 3.57 -19.72
N ARG A 59 -18.50 4.60 -18.86
CA ARG A 59 -17.23 5.34 -18.72
C ARG A 59 -16.12 4.43 -18.18
N ILE A 60 -16.42 3.61 -17.17
CA ILE A 60 -15.48 2.62 -16.63
C ILE A 60 -15.07 1.60 -17.70
N ILE A 61 -16.03 1.10 -18.51
CA ILE A 61 -15.76 0.15 -19.60
C ILE A 61 -14.86 0.79 -20.66
N LYS A 62 -15.18 2.04 -21.08
CA LYS A 62 -14.38 2.80 -22.07
C LYS A 62 -12.96 3.08 -21.57
N ALA A 63 -12.75 3.25 -20.26
CA ALA A 63 -11.43 3.33 -19.67
C ALA A 63 -10.69 1.97 -19.64
N GLY A 64 -11.37 0.87 -19.98
CA GLY A 64 -10.81 -0.47 -20.03
C GLY A 64 -11.13 -1.35 -18.81
N GLY A 65 -12.15 -1.00 -18.03
CA GLY A 65 -12.64 -1.84 -16.92
C GLY A 65 -13.27 -3.14 -17.44
N GLU A 66 -12.85 -4.26 -16.89
CA GLU A 66 -13.27 -5.60 -17.34
C GLU A 66 -14.39 -6.21 -16.49
N LEU A 67 -14.66 -5.63 -15.32
CA LEU A 67 -15.77 -5.97 -14.42
C LEU A 67 -16.27 -4.69 -13.75
N ILE A 68 -17.60 -4.53 -13.68
CA ILE A 68 -18.25 -3.36 -13.09
C ILE A 68 -18.96 -3.78 -11.81
N ARG A 69 -18.57 -3.20 -10.68
CA ARG A 69 -19.19 -3.51 -9.39
C ARG A 69 -20.21 -2.43 -9.01
N LEU A 70 -21.41 -2.85 -8.60
CA LEU A 70 -22.48 -1.99 -8.14
C LEU A 70 -22.81 -2.28 -6.68
N THR A 71 -23.09 -1.24 -5.91
CA THR A 71 -23.57 -1.36 -4.53
C THR A 71 -24.98 -1.96 -4.53
N THR A 72 -25.20 -3.02 -3.74
CA THR A 72 -26.49 -3.71 -3.69
C THR A 72 -26.88 -3.88 -2.22
N GLN A 73 -27.60 -2.89 -1.68
CA GLN A 73 -27.94 -2.82 -0.26
C GLN A 73 -29.23 -3.56 0.09
N GLY A 74 -30.20 -3.54 -0.84
CA GLY A 74 -31.52 -4.09 -0.64
C GLY A 74 -32.01 -4.86 -1.85
N VAL A 75 -33.19 -5.45 -1.73
CA VAL A 75 -33.83 -6.23 -2.79
C VAL A 75 -34.14 -5.37 -4.02
N ARG A 76 -34.49 -4.10 -3.83
CA ARG A 76 -34.78 -3.17 -4.95
C ARG A 76 -33.57 -2.94 -5.85
N GLU A 77 -32.40 -2.68 -5.26
CA GLU A 77 -31.15 -2.57 -6.00
C GLU A 77 -30.78 -3.88 -6.68
N ALA A 78 -31.00 -5.03 -6.02
CA ALA A 78 -30.74 -6.35 -6.59
C ALA A 78 -31.66 -6.62 -7.81
N GLU A 79 -32.94 -6.29 -7.73
CA GLU A 79 -33.88 -6.40 -8.85
C GLU A 79 -33.55 -5.45 -10.00
N ASN A 80 -33.09 -4.21 -9.67
CA ASN A 80 -32.72 -3.21 -10.67
C ASN A 80 -31.47 -3.58 -11.48
N LEU A 81 -30.62 -4.47 -10.97
CA LEU A 81 -29.48 -5.01 -11.73
C LEU A 81 -29.95 -5.63 -13.06
N ARG A 82 -31.17 -6.19 -13.11
CA ARG A 82 -31.77 -6.70 -14.36
C ARG A 82 -31.90 -5.61 -15.41
N ALA A 83 -32.42 -4.44 -15.02
CA ALA A 83 -32.62 -3.33 -15.94
C ALA A 83 -31.28 -2.72 -16.40
N ILE A 84 -30.33 -2.56 -15.46
CA ILE A 84 -28.97 -2.07 -15.76
C ILE A 84 -28.27 -3.03 -16.73
N ASN A 85 -28.31 -4.34 -16.45
CA ASN A 85 -27.70 -5.36 -17.30
C ASN A 85 -28.33 -5.36 -18.70
N ALA A 86 -29.66 -5.41 -18.79
CA ALA A 86 -30.36 -5.39 -20.08
C ALA A 86 -30.00 -4.14 -20.91
N LYS A 87 -29.90 -2.97 -20.29
CA LYS A 87 -29.56 -1.72 -20.99
C LYS A 87 -28.11 -1.71 -21.47
N LEU A 88 -27.14 -2.19 -20.64
CA LEU A 88 -25.75 -2.33 -21.07
C LEU A 88 -25.62 -3.30 -22.26
N ARG A 89 -26.32 -4.46 -22.22
CA ARG A 89 -26.34 -5.42 -23.35
C ARG A 89 -26.97 -4.79 -24.58
N GLY A 90 -28.05 -4.03 -24.42
CA GLY A 90 -28.69 -3.27 -25.50
C GLY A 90 -27.77 -2.22 -26.14
N ASN A 91 -26.85 -1.64 -25.37
CA ASN A 91 -25.82 -0.71 -25.80
C ASN A 91 -24.57 -1.39 -26.38
N GLY A 92 -24.54 -2.74 -26.44
CA GLY A 92 -23.44 -3.52 -27.02
C GLY A 92 -22.29 -3.85 -26.07
N TYR A 93 -22.46 -3.73 -24.76
CA TYR A 93 -21.45 -4.06 -23.77
C TYR A 93 -21.73 -5.41 -23.12
N ASP A 94 -20.77 -6.33 -23.18
CA ASP A 94 -20.82 -7.66 -22.54
C ASP A 94 -20.07 -7.74 -21.22
N THR A 95 -19.59 -6.61 -20.70
CA THR A 95 -18.83 -6.53 -19.45
C THR A 95 -19.67 -7.02 -18.27
N PRO A 96 -19.18 -7.99 -17.46
CA PRO A 96 -19.93 -8.56 -16.36
C PRO A 96 -20.22 -7.56 -15.23
N LEU A 97 -21.41 -7.65 -14.64
CA LEU A 97 -21.79 -6.92 -13.45
C LEU A 97 -21.49 -7.73 -12.19
N VAL A 98 -21.05 -7.02 -11.15
CA VAL A 98 -20.76 -7.58 -9.84
C VAL A 98 -21.61 -6.90 -8.77
N ALA A 99 -22.55 -7.63 -8.17
CA ALA A 99 -23.33 -7.14 -7.04
C ALA A 99 -22.51 -7.14 -5.75
N ASP A 100 -22.42 -6.01 -5.07
CA ASP A 100 -21.72 -5.86 -3.78
C ASP A 100 -22.72 -5.87 -2.63
N VAL A 101 -22.96 -7.06 -2.08
CA VAL A 101 -23.97 -7.31 -1.04
C VAL A 101 -23.35 -7.31 0.35
N HIS A 102 -24.06 -6.70 1.29
CA HIS A 102 -23.73 -6.66 2.71
C HIS A 102 -24.96 -6.92 3.58
N PHE A 103 -24.78 -7.53 4.75
CA PHE A 103 -25.74 -7.72 5.85
C PHE A 103 -26.96 -8.59 5.56
N ASN A 104 -27.47 -8.65 4.35
CA ASN A 104 -28.73 -9.33 4.07
C ASN A 104 -28.54 -10.48 3.06
N PRO A 105 -28.53 -11.74 3.49
CA PRO A 105 -28.37 -12.88 2.60
C PRO A 105 -29.45 -13.00 1.51
N LYS A 106 -30.70 -12.55 1.78
CA LYS A 106 -31.77 -12.55 0.77
C LYS A 106 -31.47 -11.65 -0.42
N VAL A 107 -30.74 -10.57 -0.19
CA VAL A 107 -30.31 -9.68 -1.27
C VAL A 107 -29.30 -10.38 -2.19
N ALA A 108 -28.43 -11.22 -1.62
CA ALA A 108 -27.50 -12.02 -2.40
C ALA A 108 -28.23 -13.05 -3.29
N ASP A 109 -29.29 -13.69 -2.75
CA ASP A 109 -30.11 -14.64 -3.52
C ASP A 109 -30.74 -13.97 -4.75
N VAL A 110 -31.34 -12.79 -4.57
CA VAL A 110 -31.94 -12.01 -5.68
C VAL A 110 -30.88 -11.49 -6.66
N ALA A 111 -29.77 -10.97 -6.14
CA ALA A 111 -28.69 -10.47 -6.97
C ALA A 111 -28.06 -11.56 -7.87
N ALA A 112 -28.03 -12.81 -7.39
CA ALA A 112 -27.52 -13.94 -8.15
C ALA A 112 -28.35 -14.26 -9.41
N LEU A 113 -29.60 -13.79 -9.48
CA LEU A 113 -30.45 -13.95 -10.65
C LEU A 113 -30.13 -12.97 -11.80
N TYR A 114 -29.43 -11.87 -11.50
CA TYR A 114 -29.30 -10.73 -12.41
C TYR A 114 -27.88 -10.20 -12.59
N ALA A 115 -26.90 -10.67 -11.79
CA ALA A 115 -25.50 -10.32 -11.92
C ALA A 115 -24.63 -11.54 -12.20
N GLU A 116 -23.58 -11.39 -12.97
CA GLU A 116 -22.64 -12.46 -13.29
C GLU A 116 -21.72 -12.84 -12.11
N LYS A 117 -21.65 -11.97 -11.10
CA LYS A 117 -20.95 -12.27 -9.84
C LYS A 117 -21.61 -11.57 -8.65
N VAL A 118 -21.70 -12.25 -7.53
CA VAL A 118 -22.16 -11.68 -6.26
C VAL A 118 -21.03 -11.70 -5.25
N ARG A 119 -20.74 -10.56 -4.63
CA ARG A 119 -19.86 -10.48 -3.49
C ARG A 119 -20.65 -10.57 -2.20
N ILE A 120 -20.24 -11.47 -1.34
CA ILE A 120 -20.67 -11.54 0.05
C ILE A 120 -19.52 -11.22 1.00
N ASN A 121 -19.85 -10.77 2.21
CA ASN A 121 -18.87 -10.52 3.27
C ASN A 121 -19.07 -11.49 4.42
N PRO A 122 -18.16 -12.46 4.62
CA PRO A 122 -18.23 -13.42 5.73
C PRO A 122 -18.54 -12.82 7.10
N GLY A 123 -17.97 -11.65 7.38
CA GLY A 123 -18.13 -10.98 8.68
C GLY A 123 -19.55 -10.46 8.98
N ASN A 124 -20.44 -10.42 7.98
CA ASN A 124 -21.82 -9.93 8.17
C ASN A 124 -22.86 -10.62 7.26
N TYR A 125 -22.54 -11.79 6.74
CA TYR A 125 -23.45 -12.55 5.88
C TYR A 125 -24.47 -13.37 6.68
N VAL A 126 -24.01 -14.09 7.71
CA VAL A 126 -24.83 -14.87 8.65
C VAL A 126 -24.66 -14.33 10.06
N ASP A 127 -23.42 -14.07 10.44
CA ASP A 127 -23.11 -13.45 11.73
C ASP A 127 -23.75 -12.04 11.79
N PRO A 128 -24.22 -11.62 12.96
CA PRO A 128 -24.75 -10.26 13.12
C PRO A 128 -23.68 -9.22 12.85
N ALA A 129 -24.10 -8.03 12.46
CA ALA A 129 -23.19 -6.90 12.33
C ALA A 129 -22.38 -6.74 13.62
N ARG A 130 -21.09 -6.35 13.45
CA ARG A 130 -20.14 -6.17 14.57
C ARG A 130 -20.74 -5.26 15.65
N THR A 131 -20.86 -5.79 16.86
CA THR A 131 -21.37 -5.09 18.03
C THR A 131 -20.28 -4.70 19.02
N PHE A 132 -19.02 -5.12 18.78
CA PHE A 132 -17.87 -4.97 19.69
C PHE A 132 -18.07 -5.65 21.06
N LYS A 133 -19.03 -6.57 21.17
CA LYS A 133 -19.24 -7.37 22.37
C LYS A 133 -18.20 -8.48 22.48
N ARG A 134 -17.78 -8.76 23.71
CA ARG A 134 -16.98 -9.93 23.99
C ARG A 134 -17.90 -11.14 24.09
N LEU A 135 -17.74 -12.09 23.17
CA LEU A 135 -18.47 -13.34 23.13
C LEU A 135 -17.48 -14.48 23.45
N THR A 136 -17.91 -15.41 24.28
CA THR A 136 -17.10 -16.61 24.56
C THR A 136 -17.89 -17.81 24.07
N TYR A 137 -17.31 -18.60 23.20
CA TYR A 137 -17.90 -19.83 22.66
C TYR A 137 -17.07 -21.04 23.12
N THR A 138 -17.77 -22.12 23.54
CA THR A 138 -17.13 -23.43 23.60
C THR A 138 -16.90 -23.96 22.19
N ASP A 139 -16.14 -25.06 22.04
CA ASP A 139 -15.91 -25.65 20.72
C ASP A 139 -17.21 -26.18 20.10
N GLU A 140 -18.12 -26.72 20.93
CA GLU A 140 -19.44 -27.21 20.52
C GLU A 140 -20.33 -26.05 20.06
N GLU A 141 -20.36 -24.93 20.78
CA GLU A 141 -21.12 -23.73 20.41
C GLU A 141 -20.59 -23.15 19.11
N TYR A 142 -19.27 -23.07 18.97
CA TYR A 142 -18.64 -22.59 17.74
C TYR A 142 -19.00 -23.48 16.54
N ALA A 143 -18.96 -24.80 16.71
CA ALA A 143 -19.36 -25.76 15.67
C ALA A 143 -20.85 -25.60 15.27
N GLN A 144 -21.73 -25.23 16.22
CA GLN A 144 -23.11 -24.91 15.90
C GLN A 144 -23.26 -23.62 15.06
N GLU A 145 -22.46 -22.60 15.33
CA GLU A 145 -22.45 -21.39 14.51
C GLU A 145 -21.98 -21.69 13.07
N LEU A 146 -20.97 -22.56 12.89
CA LEU A 146 -20.55 -23.01 11.56
C LEU A 146 -21.67 -23.73 10.81
N LYS A 147 -22.46 -24.56 11.48
CA LYS A 147 -23.64 -25.24 10.87
C LYS A 147 -24.70 -24.21 10.43
N LYS A 148 -24.88 -23.12 11.16
CA LYS A 148 -25.80 -22.05 10.73
C LYS A 148 -25.32 -21.35 9.46
N ILE A 149 -24.00 -21.12 9.37
CA ILE A 149 -23.39 -20.58 8.15
C ILE A 149 -23.63 -21.52 6.98
N GLU A 150 -23.33 -22.80 7.16
CA GLU A 150 -23.53 -23.84 6.14
C GLU A 150 -24.99 -23.91 5.68
N ALA A 151 -25.94 -23.99 6.63
CA ALA A 151 -27.37 -24.06 6.35
C ALA A 151 -27.91 -22.86 5.57
N ARG A 152 -27.31 -21.68 5.72
CA ARG A 152 -27.71 -20.46 4.97
C ARG A 152 -26.94 -20.31 3.65
N PHE A 153 -25.70 -20.75 3.59
CA PHE A 153 -24.83 -20.53 2.45
C PHE A 153 -25.07 -21.54 1.31
N ILE A 154 -25.34 -22.82 1.64
CA ILE A 154 -25.59 -23.86 0.63
C ILE A 154 -26.78 -23.52 -0.28
N PRO A 155 -27.96 -23.07 0.22
CA PRO A 155 -29.06 -22.65 -0.67
C PRO A 155 -28.65 -21.55 -1.66
N PHE A 156 -27.85 -20.57 -1.21
CA PHE A 156 -27.32 -19.53 -2.09
C PHE A 156 -26.34 -20.10 -3.15
N LEU A 157 -25.45 -21.03 -2.76
CA LEU A 157 -24.59 -21.74 -3.71
C LEU A 157 -25.38 -22.46 -4.79
N ASN A 158 -26.53 -23.07 -4.44
CA ASN A 158 -27.39 -23.75 -5.40
C ASN A 158 -28.00 -22.78 -6.40
N ILE A 159 -28.49 -21.61 -5.97
CA ILE A 159 -28.92 -20.54 -6.89
C ILE A 159 -27.78 -20.15 -7.84
N CYS A 160 -26.58 -19.95 -7.30
CA CYS A 160 -25.41 -19.59 -8.10
C CYS A 160 -25.03 -20.68 -9.11
N LYS A 161 -25.16 -21.97 -8.77
CA LYS A 161 -24.95 -23.10 -9.69
C LYS A 161 -25.97 -23.07 -10.84
N GLU A 162 -27.25 -22.85 -10.53
CA GLU A 162 -28.36 -22.82 -11.50
C GLU A 162 -28.24 -21.61 -12.45
N GLN A 163 -27.82 -20.45 -11.93
CA GLN A 163 -27.71 -19.21 -12.69
C GLN A 163 -26.32 -18.99 -13.33
N HIS A 164 -25.35 -19.90 -13.10
CA HIS A 164 -23.96 -19.76 -13.52
C HIS A 164 -23.32 -18.46 -12.99
N THR A 165 -23.69 -18.05 -11.78
CA THR A 165 -23.22 -16.84 -11.12
C THR A 165 -22.01 -17.17 -10.26
N ALA A 166 -20.90 -16.46 -10.50
CA ALA A 166 -19.70 -16.56 -9.67
C ALA A 166 -19.91 -15.89 -8.31
N ILE A 167 -19.10 -16.28 -7.32
CA ILE A 167 -19.13 -15.68 -5.99
C ILE A 167 -17.78 -15.03 -5.70
N ARG A 168 -17.80 -13.87 -5.05
CA ARG A 168 -16.63 -13.33 -4.38
C ARG A 168 -16.82 -13.39 -2.86
N ILE A 169 -16.00 -14.19 -2.20
CA ILE A 169 -15.86 -14.16 -0.74
C ILE A 169 -14.92 -13.00 -0.41
N GLY A 170 -15.50 -11.91 0.10
CA GLY A 170 -14.83 -10.64 0.29
C GLY A 170 -14.75 -10.23 1.74
N VAL A 171 -13.66 -10.58 2.43
CA VAL A 171 -13.41 -10.18 3.81
C VAL A 171 -12.77 -8.81 3.85
N ASN A 172 -13.31 -7.94 4.69
CA ASN A 172 -12.68 -6.69 5.08
C ASN A 172 -12.25 -6.78 6.55
N HIS A 173 -11.03 -6.39 6.86
CA HIS A 173 -10.48 -6.39 8.22
C HIS A 173 -11.41 -5.69 9.21
N GLY A 174 -11.89 -4.51 8.84
CA GLY A 174 -12.77 -3.72 9.70
C GLY A 174 -14.14 -4.32 10.00
N SER A 175 -14.60 -5.31 9.23
CA SER A 175 -15.93 -5.93 9.37
C SER A 175 -15.87 -7.41 9.77
N LEU A 176 -14.80 -7.87 10.40
CA LEU A 176 -14.75 -9.20 10.99
C LEU A 176 -15.85 -9.37 12.03
N SER A 177 -16.52 -10.55 12.04
CA SER A 177 -17.54 -10.85 13.04
C SER A 177 -16.98 -10.92 14.46
N ASP A 178 -17.80 -10.63 15.46
CA ASP A 178 -17.40 -10.73 16.86
C ASP A 178 -17.01 -12.16 17.23
N ARG A 179 -17.60 -13.18 16.60
CA ARG A 179 -17.28 -14.60 16.76
C ARG A 179 -15.83 -14.90 16.36
N ILE A 180 -15.42 -14.47 15.17
CA ILE A 180 -14.04 -14.64 14.67
C ILE A 180 -13.05 -13.89 15.56
N ARG A 181 -13.35 -12.63 15.90
CA ARG A 181 -12.45 -11.80 16.71
C ARG A 181 -12.22 -12.33 18.11
N ASN A 182 -13.25 -12.88 18.72
CA ASN A 182 -13.13 -13.42 20.08
C ASN A 182 -12.35 -14.74 20.10
N ARG A 183 -12.40 -15.54 19.04
CA ARG A 183 -11.68 -16.83 18.96
C ARG A 183 -10.25 -16.69 18.43
N TYR A 184 -10.04 -15.90 17.38
CA TYR A 184 -8.76 -15.79 16.65
C TYR A 184 -8.08 -14.43 16.80
N GLY A 185 -8.75 -13.47 17.43
CA GLY A 185 -8.28 -12.09 17.55
C GLY A 185 -8.54 -11.24 16.29
N ASP A 186 -8.22 -9.96 16.40
CA ASP A 186 -8.22 -8.98 15.29
C ASP A 186 -6.85 -9.07 14.59
N THR A 187 -6.57 -10.22 14.00
CA THR A 187 -5.25 -10.63 13.49
C THR A 187 -5.33 -11.10 12.04
N PRO A 188 -4.23 -11.14 11.29
CA PRO A 188 -4.19 -11.77 9.98
C PRO A 188 -4.72 -13.20 9.97
N GLU A 189 -4.45 -13.98 11.01
CA GLU A 189 -4.93 -15.36 11.19
C GLU A 189 -6.46 -15.40 11.32
N GLY A 190 -7.08 -14.47 12.06
CA GLY A 190 -8.53 -14.35 12.16
C GLY A 190 -9.18 -13.96 10.84
N ILE A 191 -8.54 -13.06 10.09
CA ILE A 191 -8.98 -12.66 8.74
C ILE A 191 -8.99 -13.89 7.80
N VAL A 192 -7.93 -14.68 7.83
CA VAL A 192 -7.79 -15.89 7.01
C VAL A 192 -8.85 -16.90 7.37
N GLU A 193 -9.06 -17.20 8.66
CA GLU A 193 -10.08 -18.18 9.08
C GLU A 193 -11.49 -17.75 8.67
N SER A 194 -11.79 -16.44 8.73
CA SER A 194 -13.07 -15.90 8.22
C SER A 194 -13.31 -16.22 6.74
N CYS A 195 -12.24 -16.32 5.93
CA CYS A 195 -12.33 -16.80 4.55
C CYS A 195 -12.50 -18.31 4.49
N LEU A 196 -11.66 -19.06 5.22
CA LEU A 196 -11.58 -20.51 5.13
C LEU A 196 -12.88 -21.22 5.51
N GLU A 197 -13.62 -20.70 6.48
CA GLU A 197 -14.93 -21.25 6.87
C GLU A 197 -15.88 -21.34 5.65
N PHE A 198 -15.93 -20.30 4.82
CA PHE A 198 -16.75 -20.29 3.60
C PHE A 198 -16.14 -21.11 2.46
N LEU A 199 -14.81 -21.10 2.33
CA LEU A 199 -14.12 -21.84 1.27
C LEU A 199 -14.24 -23.34 1.45
N ARG A 200 -14.19 -23.85 2.69
CA ARG A 200 -14.41 -25.27 2.99
C ARG A 200 -15.81 -25.72 2.56
N ILE A 201 -16.84 -24.87 2.75
CA ILE A 201 -18.20 -25.14 2.26
C ILE A 201 -18.21 -25.17 0.72
N CYS A 202 -17.60 -24.18 0.05
CA CYS A 202 -17.50 -24.18 -1.41
C CYS A 202 -16.81 -25.44 -1.94
N LYS A 203 -15.72 -25.88 -1.30
CA LYS A 203 -14.98 -27.09 -1.65
C LYS A 203 -15.87 -28.34 -1.49
N ASN A 204 -16.55 -28.48 -0.37
CA ASN A 204 -17.44 -29.61 -0.07
C ASN A 204 -18.63 -29.69 -1.04
N GLU A 205 -19.15 -28.50 -1.42
CA GLU A 205 -20.24 -28.37 -2.39
C GLU A 205 -19.77 -28.43 -3.86
N HIS A 206 -18.48 -28.64 -4.10
CA HIS A 206 -17.87 -28.66 -5.44
C HIS A 206 -18.11 -27.37 -6.26
N PHE A 207 -18.26 -26.22 -5.58
CA PHE A 207 -18.47 -24.94 -6.23
C PHE A 207 -17.12 -24.30 -6.59
N LYS A 208 -16.88 -24.08 -7.90
CA LYS A 208 -15.56 -23.69 -8.41
C LYS A 208 -15.45 -22.21 -8.77
N ASP A 209 -16.57 -21.56 -9.11
CA ASP A 209 -16.56 -20.16 -9.57
C ASP A 209 -16.47 -19.18 -8.40
N VAL A 210 -15.38 -19.30 -7.63
CA VAL A 210 -15.10 -18.49 -6.43
C VAL A 210 -13.89 -17.62 -6.66
N VAL A 211 -14.02 -16.34 -6.33
CA VAL A 211 -12.92 -15.37 -6.21
C VAL A 211 -12.82 -14.94 -4.75
N ILE A 212 -11.62 -14.76 -4.22
CA ILE A 212 -11.44 -14.37 -2.84
C ILE A 212 -10.79 -13.00 -2.77
N SER A 213 -11.19 -12.20 -1.80
CA SER A 213 -10.47 -10.97 -1.47
C SER A 213 -10.36 -10.77 0.03
N ILE A 214 -9.17 -10.37 0.47
CA ILE A 214 -8.94 -9.77 1.78
C ILE A 214 -8.56 -8.31 1.53
N LYS A 215 -9.21 -7.41 2.25
CA LYS A 215 -8.95 -5.98 2.16
C LYS A 215 -8.76 -5.37 3.54
N SER A 216 -7.81 -4.46 3.62
CA SER A 216 -7.52 -3.65 4.80
C SER A 216 -7.02 -2.28 4.35
N SER A 217 -7.24 -1.25 5.15
CA SER A 217 -6.59 0.06 5.00
C SER A 217 -5.12 0.03 5.41
N ASN A 218 -4.72 -0.97 6.22
CA ASN A 218 -3.34 -1.24 6.59
C ASN A 218 -2.70 -2.21 5.58
N THR A 219 -1.74 -1.73 4.81
CA THR A 219 -1.07 -2.50 3.74
C THR A 219 -0.33 -3.72 4.28
N VAL A 220 0.31 -3.60 5.44
CA VAL A 220 1.06 -4.71 6.08
C VAL A 220 0.11 -5.83 6.48
N VAL A 221 -1.03 -5.50 7.10
CA VAL A 221 -2.08 -6.48 7.46
C VAL A 221 -2.63 -7.14 6.22
N MET A 222 -2.92 -6.37 5.16
CA MET A 222 -3.48 -6.88 3.92
C MET A 222 -2.52 -7.87 3.24
N VAL A 223 -1.25 -7.51 3.06
CA VAL A 223 -0.24 -8.35 2.41
C VAL A 223 -0.01 -9.63 3.22
N ARG A 224 0.18 -9.50 4.53
CA ARG A 224 0.39 -10.65 5.42
C ARG A 224 -0.79 -11.61 5.42
N SER A 225 -2.02 -11.09 5.50
CA SER A 225 -3.22 -11.92 5.46
C SER A 225 -3.38 -12.67 4.14
N MET A 226 -3.04 -12.03 2.99
CA MET A 226 -3.09 -12.70 1.69
C MET A 226 -2.03 -13.78 1.54
N ARG A 227 -0.80 -13.56 2.02
CA ARG A 227 0.26 -14.57 2.05
C ARG A 227 -0.14 -15.77 2.91
N LEU A 228 -0.68 -15.53 4.10
CA LEU A 228 -1.19 -16.57 5.00
C LEU A 228 -2.38 -17.33 4.39
N LEU A 229 -3.29 -16.62 3.69
CA LEU A 229 -4.41 -17.26 3.01
C LEU A 229 -3.94 -18.20 1.90
N VAL A 230 -2.95 -17.78 1.10
CA VAL A 230 -2.37 -18.62 0.05
C VAL A 230 -1.78 -19.89 0.66
N ASP A 231 -0.95 -19.77 1.69
CA ASP A 231 -0.35 -20.90 2.39
C ASP A 231 -1.41 -21.85 2.98
N ALA A 232 -2.46 -21.31 3.61
CA ALA A 232 -3.53 -22.11 4.18
C ALA A 232 -4.37 -22.83 3.09
N MET A 233 -4.65 -22.16 1.97
CA MET A 233 -5.35 -22.76 0.84
C MET A 233 -4.54 -23.90 0.20
N GLU A 234 -3.23 -23.71 0.02
CA GLU A 234 -2.36 -24.78 -0.52
C GLU A 234 -2.36 -26.02 0.39
N ARG A 235 -2.31 -25.83 1.71
CA ARG A 235 -2.40 -26.95 2.68
C ARG A 235 -3.71 -27.70 2.63
N GLU A 236 -4.79 -27.00 2.28
CA GLU A 236 -6.13 -27.60 2.16
C GLU A 236 -6.49 -27.96 0.71
N ASP A 237 -5.54 -27.97 -0.23
CA ASP A 237 -5.74 -28.25 -1.66
C ASP A 237 -6.87 -27.39 -2.27
N MET A 238 -6.75 -26.07 -2.08
CA MET A 238 -7.62 -25.05 -2.63
C MET A 238 -6.82 -24.03 -3.43
N HIS A 239 -7.20 -23.80 -4.68
CA HIS A 239 -6.44 -22.95 -5.62
C HIS A 239 -7.29 -21.82 -6.20
N TYR A 240 -8.22 -21.26 -5.43
CA TYR A 240 -9.11 -20.22 -5.90
C TYR A 240 -8.35 -18.92 -6.27
N PRO A 241 -8.82 -18.20 -7.32
CA PRO A 241 -8.23 -16.93 -7.72
C PRO A 241 -8.48 -15.80 -6.71
N LEU A 242 -7.55 -14.84 -6.71
CA LEU A 242 -7.45 -13.80 -5.71
C LEU A 242 -7.68 -12.41 -6.31
N HIS A 243 -8.52 -11.62 -5.62
CA HIS A 243 -8.76 -10.21 -5.91
C HIS A 243 -8.01 -9.34 -4.91
N LEU A 244 -7.04 -8.57 -5.39
CA LEU A 244 -6.26 -7.66 -4.57
C LEU A 244 -6.86 -6.24 -4.54
N GLY A 245 -6.71 -5.58 -3.41
CA GLY A 245 -7.08 -4.18 -3.24
C GLY A 245 -6.84 -3.70 -1.82
N VAL A 246 -6.37 -2.47 -1.70
CA VAL A 246 -6.31 -1.74 -0.44
C VAL A 246 -7.61 -0.97 -0.27
N THR A 247 -8.29 -1.06 0.87
CA THR A 247 -9.48 -0.25 1.16
C THR A 247 -9.07 1.11 1.70
N GLU A 248 -9.91 2.10 1.44
CA GLU A 248 -9.76 3.44 1.98
C GLU A 248 -8.33 3.98 1.79
N ALA A 249 -7.80 3.77 0.58
CA ALA A 249 -6.42 4.14 0.25
C ALA A 249 -6.21 5.67 0.27
N GLY A 250 -7.26 6.44 0.08
CA GLY A 250 -7.22 7.90 0.03
C GLY A 250 -7.35 8.43 -1.40
N GLU A 251 -7.01 9.70 -1.57
CA GLU A 251 -7.05 10.39 -2.86
C GLU A 251 -5.65 10.73 -3.37
N GLY A 252 -5.55 11.04 -4.66
CA GLY A 252 -4.34 11.55 -5.30
C GLY A 252 -3.13 10.65 -5.09
N GLU A 253 -2.02 11.26 -4.73
CA GLU A 253 -0.73 10.60 -4.56
C GLU A 253 -0.75 9.54 -3.46
N ASP A 254 -1.40 9.84 -2.32
CA ASP A 254 -1.43 8.93 -1.17
C ASP A 254 -2.18 7.63 -1.51
N GLY A 255 -3.29 7.74 -2.24
CA GLY A 255 -4.06 6.59 -2.68
C GLY A 255 -3.28 5.70 -3.66
N ARG A 256 -2.57 6.32 -4.62
CA ARG A 256 -1.73 5.62 -5.59
C ARG A 256 -0.56 4.90 -4.91
N ILE A 257 0.21 5.61 -4.08
CA ILE A 257 1.35 5.05 -3.33
C ILE A 257 0.89 3.90 -2.44
N LYS A 258 -0.17 4.08 -1.66
CA LYS A 258 -0.68 3.07 -0.74
C LYS A 258 -1.17 1.82 -1.47
N SER A 259 -1.87 2.00 -2.59
CA SER A 259 -2.31 0.90 -3.45
C SER A 259 -1.13 0.15 -4.08
N ALA A 260 -0.13 0.88 -4.58
CA ALA A 260 1.06 0.29 -5.19
C ALA A 260 1.91 -0.48 -4.16
N VAL A 261 2.10 0.04 -2.94
CA VAL A 261 2.78 -0.67 -1.85
C VAL A 261 2.08 -1.99 -1.53
N GLY A 262 0.76 -1.98 -1.34
CA GLY A 262 0.03 -3.18 -0.92
C GLY A 262 -0.20 -4.18 -2.06
N ILE A 263 -0.79 -3.73 -3.17
CA ILE A 263 -1.09 -4.58 -4.33
C ILE A 263 0.21 -4.99 -5.02
N GLY A 264 1.15 -4.04 -5.17
CA GLY A 264 2.43 -4.27 -5.84
C GLY A 264 3.27 -5.35 -5.16
N ALA A 265 3.33 -5.37 -3.83
CA ALA A 265 4.05 -6.40 -3.08
C ALA A 265 3.52 -7.82 -3.38
N LEU A 266 2.20 -7.99 -3.41
CA LEU A 266 1.58 -9.28 -3.69
C LEU A 266 1.72 -9.69 -5.17
N LEU A 267 1.49 -8.77 -6.11
CA LEU A 267 1.73 -9.03 -7.53
C LEU A 267 3.18 -9.41 -7.78
N ALA A 268 4.11 -8.76 -7.07
CA ALA A 268 5.53 -9.07 -7.14
C ALA A 268 5.86 -10.50 -6.70
N ASP A 269 5.10 -11.03 -5.75
CA ASP A 269 5.21 -12.42 -5.29
C ASP A 269 4.44 -13.41 -6.20
N GLY A 270 3.87 -12.94 -7.32
CA GLY A 270 3.05 -13.75 -8.22
C GLY A 270 1.63 -14.01 -7.72
N ILE A 271 1.18 -13.33 -6.67
CA ILE A 271 -0.14 -13.46 -6.05
C ILE A 271 -1.08 -12.40 -6.62
N GLY A 272 -2.22 -12.82 -7.19
CA GLY A 272 -3.27 -11.95 -7.67
C GLY A 272 -3.72 -12.23 -9.10
N ASP A 273 -5.05 -12.32 -9.28
CA ASP A 273 -5.70 -12.66 -10.54
C ASP A 273 -6.64 -11.55 -11.03
N THR A 274 -7.05 -10.67 -10.13
CA THR A 274 -7.77 -9.44 -10.46
C THR A 274 -7.45 -8.38 -9.41
N ILE A 275 -7.45 -7.10 -9.80
CA ILE A 275 -7.11 -6.00 -8.92
C ILE A 275 -8.12 -4.86 -9.01
N ARG A 276 -8.27 -4.11 -7.91
CA ARG A 276 -8.90 -2.81 -7.87
C ARG A 276 -8.05 -1.84 -7.07
N VAL A 277 -7.59 -0.78 -7.69
CA VAL A 277 -7.08 0.40 -7.00
C VAL A 277 -8.29 1.20 -6.53
N SER A 278 -8.34 1.57 -5.25
CA SER A 278 -9.48 2.31 -4.68
C SER A 278 -9.05 3.73 -4.37
N LEU A 279 -9.47 4.67 -5.22
CA LEU A 279 -9.16 6.09 -5.09
C LEU A 279 -10.42 6.89 -4.75
N SER A 280 -10.27 7.97 -4.01
CA SER A 280 -11.35 8.94 -3.76
C SER A 280 -11.49 9.91 -4.95
N GLU A 281 -11.51 9.36 -6.18
CA GLU A 281 -11.57 10.02 -7.48
C GLU A 281 -12.76 9.47 -8.30
N GLU A 282 -12.87 9.82 -9.60
CA GLU A 282 -13.86 9.18 -10.46
C GLU A 282 -13.52 7.70 -10.67
N PRO A 283 -14.51 6.79 -10.68
CA PRO A 283 -14.23 5.35 -10.81
C PRO A 283 -13.48 4.95 -12.07
N GLU A 284 -13.68 5.67 -13.17
CA GLU A 284 -12.97 5.46 -14.43
C GLU A 284 -11.48 5.77 -14.33
N ASP A 285 -11.06 6.70 -13.45
CA ASP A 285 -9.66 7.09 -13.24
C ASP A 285 -8.86 6.01 -12.49
N GLU A 286 -9.54 5.08 -11.79
CA GLU A 286 -8.91 3.92 -11.15
C GLU A 286 -8.31 2.95 -12.17
N ILE A 287 -8.90 2.83 -13.36
CA ILE A 287 -8.57 1.81 -14.35
C ILE A 287 -7.18 1.97 -14.97
N PRO A 288 -6.77 3.15 -15.48
CA PRO A 288 -5.41 3.34 -15.98
C PRO A 288 -4.35 3.05 -14.93
N VAL A 289 -4.56 3.51 -13.69
CA VAL A 289 -3.63 3.31 -12.57
C VAL A 289 -3.46 1.81 -12.24
N ALA A 290 -4.58 1.08 -12.16
CA ALA A 290 -4.56 -0.36 -11.89
C ALA A 290 -3.88 -1.14 -13.03
N ARG A 291 -4.16 -0.78 -14.28
CA ARG A 291 -3.55 -1.40 -15.46
C ARG A 291 -2.04 -1.16 -15.50
N HIS A 292 -1.61 0.09 -15.31
CA HIS A 292 -0.18 0.43 -15.28
C HIS A 292 0.56 -0.37 -14.20
N LEU A 293 0.01 -0.45 -12.99
CA LEU A 293 0.61 -1.21 -11.89
C LEU A 293 0.78 -2.70 -12.24
N ALA A 294 -0.25 -3.34 -12.80
CA ALA A 294 -0.19 -4.75 -13.18
C ALA A 294 0.83 -4.99 -14.31
N GLU A 295 0.80 -4.18 -15.36
CA GLU A 295 1.70 -4.28 -16.50
C GLU A 295 3.16 -4.00 -16.12
N TYR A 296 3.39 -2.99 -15.28
CA TYR A 296 4.73 -2.65 -14.80
C TYR A 296 5.39 -3.84 -14.10
N ILE A 297 4.68 -4.48 -13.16
CA ILE A 297 5.23 -5.60 -12.40
C ILE A 297 5.48 -6.82 -13.29
N ILE A 298 4.53 -7.14 -14.18
CA ILE A 298 4.69 -8.26 -15.10
C ILE A 298 5.88 -8.02 -16.06
N LYS A 299 5.99 -6.81 -16.65
CA LYS A 299 7.07 -6.43 -17.56
C LYS A 299 8.43 -6.42 -16.88
N GLN A 300 8.51 -5.93 -15.65
CA GLN A 300 9.77 -5.88 -14.89
C GLN A 300 10.30 -7.28 -14.53
N LYS A 301 9.40 -8.25 -14.35
CA LYS A 301 9.72 -9.56 -13.80
C LYS A 301 9.67 -10.70 -14.82
N SER A 302 9.08 -10.46 -15.99
CA SER A 302 9.13 -11.38 -17.11
C SER A 302 10.31 -11.04 -18.03
N ASP A 303 10.81 -12.03 -18.72
CA ASP A 303 11.84 -11.86 -19.77
C ASP A 303 13.15 -11.19 -19.30
N HIS A 304 13.77 -11.75 -18.26
CA HIS A 304 15.07 -11.33 -17.72
C HIS A 304 15.91 -12.53 -17.30
N LEU A 305 17.21 -12.32 -17.09
CA LEU A 305 18.09 -13.32 -16.50
C LEU A 305 17.63 -13.62 -15.06
N LEU A 306 17.68 -14.90 -14.68
CA LEU A 306 17.30 -15.31 -13.33
C LEU A 306 18.29 -14.74 -12.30
N VAL A 307 17.76 -14.27 -11.21
CA VAL A 307 18.52 -13.87 -10.03
C VAL A 307 18.77 -15.12 -9.18
N PRO A 308 20.04 -15.58 -9.02
CA PRO A 308 20.36 -16.78 -8.26
C PRO A 308 20.35 -16.53 -6.75
N GLY A 309 19.30 -15.87 -6.25
CA GLY A 309 19.11 -15.58 -4.83
C GLY A 309 18.76 -16.84 -4.04
N ARG A 310 19.12 -16.85 -2.75
CA ARG A 310 18.71 -17.87 -1.79
C ARG A 310 18.09 -17.21 -0.57
N GLN A 311 16.93 -17.71 -0.13
CA GLN A 311 16.27 -17.21 1.08
C GLN A 311 17.13 -17.52 2.32
N ALA A 312 17.29 -16.53 3.19
CA ALA A 312 17.93 -16.72 4.48
C ALA A 312 17.02 -17.51 5.43
N ASP A 313 17.59 -18.46 6.18
CA ASP A 313 16.84 -19.32 7.12
C ASP A 313 16.15 -18.51 8.25
N SER A 314 16.67 -17.32 8.54
CA SER A 314 16.13 -16.40 9.55
C SER A 314 14.95 -15.54 9.03
N PHE A 315 14.59 -15.64 7.76
CA PHE A 315 13.51 -14.86 7.15
C PHE A 315 12.20 -15.66 7.10
N ASP A 316 11.17 -15.17 7.77
CA ASP A 316 9.82 -15.73 7.67
C ASP A 316 8.97 -14.91 6.68
N TYR A 317 8.71 -15.48 5.52
CA TYR A 317 7.92 -14.87 4.46
C TYR A 317 6.46 -14.58 4.88
N LEU A 318 5.88 -15.45 5.69
CA LEU A 318 4.49 -15.31 6.13
C LEU A 318 4.34 -14.29 7.27
N ARG A 319 5.38 -14.14 8.08
CA ARG A 319 5.42 -13.22 9.23
C ARG A 319 6.71 -12.41 9.25
N PRO A 320 6.96 -11.61 8.18
CA PRO A 320 8.22 -10.89 8.08
C PRO A 320 8.40 -9.96 9.27
N GLN A 321 9.61 -9.99 9.83
CA GLN A 321 10.04 -9.11 10.90
C GLN A 321 11.12 -8.18 10.38
N ARG A 322 11.19 -6.98 10.95
CA ARG A 322 12.28 -6.07 10.59
C ARG A 322 13.64 -6.73 10.85
N ARG A 323 14.51 -6.71 9.85
CA ARG A 323 15.88 -7.22 9.93
C ARG A 323 16.62 -6.55 11.08
N LYS A 324 17.29 -7.34 11.90
CA LYS A 324 18.11 -6.83 13.01
C LYS A 324 19.42 -6.29 12.45
N THR A 325 19.63 -4.98 12.57
CA THR A 325 20.84 -4.29 12.14
C THR A 325 21.50 -3.56 13.31
N LYS A 326 22.80 -3.29 13.22
CA LYS A 326 23.49 -2.43 14.17
C LYS A 326 23.21 -0.96 13.82
N PRO A 327 22.89 -0.09 14.78
CA PRO A 327 22.71 1.32 14.49
C PRO A 327 24.06 1.97 14.12
N VAL A 328 24.06 2.73 13.02
CA VAL A 328 25.20 3.53 12.57
C VAL A 328 24.74 4.97 12.36
N ASN A 329 25.16 5.87 13.21
CA ASN A 329 24.84 7.31 13.14
C ASN A 329 23.33 7.61 12.92
N GLY A 330 22.46 6.90 13.62
CA GLY A 330 21.01 7.05 13.52
C GLY A 330 20.34 6.23 12.41
N ILE A 331 21.09 5.44 11.64
CA ILE A 331 20.55 4.52 10.61
C ILE A 331 20.57 3.09 11.16
N GLY A 332 19.50 2.33 10.98
CA GLY A 332 19.39 0.95 11.44
C GLY A 332 19.02 0.78 12.90
N GLY A 333 19.08 -0.44 13.41
CA GLY A 333 18.63 -0.80 14.75
C GLY A 333 17.13 -0.56 14.94
N THR A 334 16.77 0.15 15.98
CA THR A 334 15.39 0.56 16.30
C THR A 334 15.00 1.91 15.70
N ASN A 335 15.94 2.59 15.04
CA ASN A 335 15.66 3.89 14.44
C ASN A 335 14.63 3.77 13.29
N VAL A 336 13.86 4.83 13.06
CA VAL A 336 12.99 4.90 11.87
C VAL A 336 13.83 4.91 10.60
N PRO A 337 13.38 4.29 9.50
CA PRO A 337 14.12 4.31 8.25
C PRO A 337 14.34 5.73 7.73
N VAL A 338 15.56 5.98 7.24
CA VAL A 338 15.97 7.30 6.74
C VAL A 338 15.55 7.53 5.30
N VAL A 339 15.42 8.82 4.92
CA VAL A 339 15.26 9.26 3.53
C VAL A 339 16.54 9.97 3.10
N ILE A 340 17.16 9.48 2.03
CA ILE A 340 18.26 10.15 1.34
C ILE A 340 17.71 10.85 0.09
N SER A 341 18.12 12.10 -0.13
CA SER A 341 17.76 12.92 -1.28
C SER A 341 18.98 13.24 -2.12
N THR A 342 18.78 13.63 -3.37
CA THR A 342 19.86 14.07 -4.27
C THR A 342 19.73 15.55 -4.58
N GLN A 343 20.75 16.32 -4.28
CA GLN A 343 20.86 17.68 -4.78
C GLN A 343 21.49 17.62 -6.17
N ARG A 344 20.75 18.00 -7.22
CA ARG A 344 21.35 18.14 -8.56
C ARG A 344 22.44 19.21 -8.50
N GLY A 345 23.67 18.81 -8.77
CA GLY A 345 24.74 19.76 -9.07
C GLY A 345 24.28 20.63 -10.23
N GLY A 346 24.50 21.92 -10.15
CA GLY A 346 24.18 22.85 -11.23
C GLY A 346 24.93 22.46 -12.49
N SER A 347 24.35 21.59 -13.32
CA SER A 347 24.84 21.37 -14.66
C SER A 347 24.62 22.68 -15.42
N SER A 348 25.68 23.23 -15.98
CA SER A 348 25.76 24.43 -16.81
C SER A 348 25.03 24.29 -18.16
N ALA A 349 23.87 23.64 -18.18
CA ALA A 349 22.92 23.69 -19.28
C ALA A 349 21.79 24.64 -18.86
N SER A 350 22.02 25.95 -19.05
CA SER A 350 20.96 26.94 -19.02
C SER A 350 19.85 26.52 -19.98
N PRO A 351 18.59 26.35 -19.53
CA PRO A 351 17.49 26.34 -20.46
C PRO A 351 17.51 27.69 -21.19
N LYS A 352 17.48 27.68 -22.50
CA LYS A 352 17.27 28.88 -23.33
C LYS A 352 15.87 29.44 -23.00
N GLY A 353 15.81 30.38 -22.06
CA GLY A 353 14.59 31.00 -21.54
C GLY A 353 14.86 31.49 -20.10
N GLY A 354 15.75 32.49 -19.94
CA GLY A 354 16.28 32.91 -18.64
C GLY A 354 15.22 33.51 -17.73
N LYS A 355 14.96 32.87 -16.59
CA LYS A 355 14.45 33.56 -15.39
C LYS A 355 15.56 34.45 -14.84
N THR A 356 15.24 35.68 -14.53
CA THR A 356 16.19 36.68 -13.98
C THR A 356 16.62 36.28 -12.54
N ALA A 357 17.78 36.79 -12.10
CA ALA A 357 18.27 36.55 -10.73
C ALA A 357 17.22 36.91 -9.66
N ASN A 358 16.42 37.97 -9.90
CA ASN A 358 15.31 38.38 -9.02
C ASN A 358 14.14 37.39 -8.94
N GLU A 359 13.90 36.56 -9.96
CA GLU A 359 12.87 35.52 -9.91
C GLU A 359 13.37 34.30 -9.14
N ARG A 360 14.67 33.99 -9.18
CA ARG A 360 15.29 32.93 -8.36
C ARG A 360 15.35 33.32 -6.87
N GLU A 361 15.64 34.61 -6.57
CA GLU A 361 15.59 35.11 -5.19
C GLU A 361 14.16 35.13 -4.63
N ARG A 362 13.15 35.45 -5.43
CA ARG A 362 11.73 35.38 -5.03
C ARG A 362 11.23 33.93 -4.83
N GLU A 363 11.67 32.94 -5.61
CA GLU A 363 11.40 31.53 -5.34
C GLU A 363 12.04 31.09 -4.02
N VAL A 364 13.24 31.53 -3.70
CA VAL A 364 13.91 31.24 -2.42
C VAL A 364 13.22 31.99 -1.24
N GLU A 365 12.76 33.22 -1.43
CA GLU A 365 11.99 33.96 -0.41
C GLU A 365 10.58 33.43 -0.20
N LEU A 366 9.91 32.92 -1.23
CA LEU A 366 8.61 32.24 -1.11
C LEU A 366 8.72 30.89 -0.38
N ILE A 367 9.88 30.24 -0.46
CA ILE A 367 10.20 29.01 0.29
C ILE A 367 10.47 29.32 1.77
N VAL A 368 10.99 30.49 2.10
CA VAL A 368 11.31 30.89 3.48
C VAL A 368 10.11 31.48 4.24
N ASN A 369 9.15 32.10 3.54
CA ASN A 369 8.04 32.83 4.16
C ASN A 369 6.65 32.18 4.01
N GLY A 370 6.52 31.08 3.26
CA GLY A 370 5.28 30.33 3.12
C GLY A 370 5.28 29.08 3.99
N SER A 371 4.35 28.96 4.91
CA SER A 371 4.17 27.93 5.92
C SER A 371 3.82 26.51 5.39
N LYS A 372 4.50 26.01 4.38
CA LYS A 372 4.63 24.58 4.13
C LYS A 372 5.91 24.12 4.80
N LYS A 373 5.81 23.50 5.98
CA LYS A 373 6.92 22.73 6.56
C LYS A 373 7.24 21.61 5.59
N GLU A 374 8.21 21.81 4.70
CA GLU A 374 8.69 20.79 3.79
C GLU A 374 9.16 19.55 4.56
N LEU A 375 8.95 18.37 3.99
CA LEU A 375 9.50 17.13 4.50
C LEU A 375 11.01 17.18 4.23
N ASN A 376 11.82 17.37 5.27
CA ASN A 376 13.27 17.40 5.15
C ASN A 376 13.84 15.98 5.12
N PRO A 377 14.61 15.59 4.09
CA PRO A 377 15.32 14.33 4.07
C PRO A 377 16.38 14.30 5.17
N ASP A 378 16.72 13.08 5.65
CA ASP A 378 17.72 12.92 6.73
C ASP A 378 19.15 13.17 6.21
N TYR A 379 19.40 12.84 4.94
CA TYR A 379 20.69 13.03 4.25
C TYR A 379 20.48 13.60 2.85
N ILE A 380 21.43 14.41 2.39
CA ILE A 380 21.44 14.95 1.01
C ILE A 380 22.75 14.55 0.33
N TYR A 381 22.65 13.79 -0.76
CA TYR A 381 23.79 13.52 -1.63
C TYR A 381 24.05 14.73 -2.54
N VAL A 382 25.26 15.24 -2.50
CA VAL A 382 25.69 16.45 -3.24
C VAL A 382 26.83 16.15 -4.25
N GLY A 383 27.32 14.92 -4.32
CA GLY A 383 28.38 14.51 -5.25
C GLY A 383 29.75 15.07 -4.86
N GLN A 384 30.37 15.82 -5.77
CA GLN A 384 31.76 16.27 -5.62
C GLN A 384 31.90 17.68 -5.03
N GLU A 385 30.82 18.45 -4.98
CA GLU A 385 30.84 19.86 -4.56
C GLU A 385 29.80 20.13 -3.47
N LEU A 386 30.21 20.82 -2.43
CA LEU A 386 29.28 21.28 -1.41
C LEU A 386 28.48 22.49 -1.93
N PRO A 387 27.20 22.61 -1.52
CA PRO A 387 26.44 23.84 -1.79
C PRO A 387 27.13 25.05 -1.20
N GLY A 388 27.03 26.21 -1.88
CA GLY A 388 27.66 27.47 -1.43
C GLY A 388 27.23 27.92 -0.03
N ARG A 389 26.04 27.47 0.42
CA ARG A 389 25.54 27.64 1.79
C ARG A 389 25.08 26.30 2.33
N LEU A 390 25.66 25.87 3.43
CA LEU A 390 25.27 24.65 4.14
C LEU A 390 24.17 24.96 5.15
N ASP A 391 23.10 24.16 5.16
CA ASP A 391 22.12 24.17 6.23
C ASP A 391 22.73 23.49 7.48
N PRO A 392 22.81 24.18 8.62
CA PRO A 392 23.43 23.64 9.83
C PRO A 392 22.71 22.41 10.40
N SER A 393 21.43 22.24 10.14
CA SER A 393 20.63 21.09 10.60
C SER A 393 20.72 19.88 9.67
N GLN A 394 21.31 20.04 8.47
CA GLN A 394 21.31 19.02 7.42
C GLN A 394 22.60 18.19 7.42
N ARG A 395 22.49 16.91 7.09
CA ARG A 395 23.60 15.99 6.86
C ARG A 395 23.81 15.77 5.36
N TYR A 396 25.08 15.70 4.94
CA TYR A 396 25.46 15.64 3.54
C TYR A 396 26.28 14.38 3.23
N ILE A 397 26.10 13.86 2.04
CA ILE A 397 26.86 12.73 1.49
C ILE A 397 27.64 13.24 0.29
N VAL A 398 28.94 12.99 0.25
CA VAL A 398 29.85 13.36 -0.85
C VAL A 398 30.63 12.15 -1.37
N ASP A 399 31.13 12.25 -2.58
CA ASP A 399 32.00 11.22 -3.13
C ASP A 399 33.27 11.05 -2.28
N TYR A 400 33.69 9.81 -2.07
CA TYR A 400 34.81 9.47 -1.19
C TYR A 400 36.13 10.17 -1.57
N ASN A 401 36.36 10.40 -2.87
CA ASN A 401 37.60 11.00 -3.38
C ASN A 401 37.76 12.47 -3.04
N VAL A 402 36.67 13.21 -2.84
CA VAL A 402 36.70 14.63 -2.46
C VAL A 402 36.54 14.85 -0.95
N TYR A 403 36.03 13.87 -0.22
CA TYR A 403 35.77 13.96 1.22
C TYR A 403 36.97 14.44 2.04
N PRO A 404 38.22 13.91 1.88
CA PRO A 404 39.37 14.34 2.68
C PRO A 404 39.72 15.82 2.48
N GLN A 405 39.56 16.33 1.26
CA GLN A 405 39.85 17.74 0.95
C GLN A 405 38.76 18.64 1.54
N LEU A 406 37.51 18.26 1.45
CA LEU A 406 36.39 19.03 1.98
C LEU A 406 36.46 19.13 3.50
N ILE A 407 36.79 18.07 4.20
CA ILE A 407 37.00 18.10 5.67
C ILE A 407 38.18 18.97 6.05
N LYS A 408 39.27 18.96 5.26
CA LYS A 408 40.46 19.75 5.53
C LYS A 408 40.29 21.25 5.24
N ASN A 409 39.61 21.60 4.15
CA ASN A 409 39.58 22.94 3.59
C ASN A 409 38.34 23.76 4.00
N THR A 410 37.34 23.15 4.61
CA THR A 410 36.17 23.91 5.06
C THR A 410 36.44 24.48 6.45
N PRO A 411 36.64 25.79 6.60
CA PRO A 411 36.81 26.39 7.92
C PRO A 411 35.55 26.13 8.75
N PHE A 412 35.72 25.93 10.05
CA PHE A 412 34.61 25.88 10.99
C PHE A 412 33.76 27.14 10.78
N PRO A 413 32.46 27.01 10.47
CA PRO A 413 31.62 28.19 10.39
C PRO A 413 31.50 28.78 11.78
N THR A 414 32.20 29.88 12.04
CA THR A 414 31.95 30.75 13.18
C THR A 414 30.67 31.52 12.87
N VAL A 415 29.55 31.03 13.39
CA VAL A 415 28.28 31.76 13.33
C VAL A 415 28.25 32.67 14.54
N GLU A 416 28.61 33.94 14.32
CA GLU A 416 28.31 35.00 15.28
C GLU A 416 26.78 35.12 15.40
N GLY A 417 26.22 34.78 16.55
CA GLY A 417 24.86 35.14 16.91
C GLY A 417 23.81 34.08 17.06
N ALA A 418 24.08 32.76 16.92
CA ALA A 418 23.11 31.73 17.15
C ALA A 418 23.51 30.84 18.34
N GLY A 419 22.69 30.83 19.39
CA GLY A 419 22.89 30.05 20.61
C GLY A 419 22.63 28.53 20.47
N GLU A 420 22.58 27.97 19.26
CA GLU A 420 22.52 26.55 19.00
C GLU A 420 23.93 26.03 18.69
N GLN A 421 24.34 24.97 19.40
CA GLN A 421 25.59 24.26 19.14
C GLN A 421 25.53 23.60 17.76
N LEU A 422 26.16 24.21 16.77
CA LEU A 422 26.33 23.60 15.45
C LEU A 422 27.26 22.39 15.54
N LEU A 423 26.79 21.25 15.04
CA LEU A 423 27.61 20.06 14.92
C LEU A 423 28.82 20.34 14.00
N PRO A 424 30.04 19.88 14.35
CA PRO A 424 31.20 19.96 13.48
C PRO A 424 30.91 19.38 12.09
N LEU A 425 31.55 19.91 11.05
CA LEU A 425 31.35 19.42 9.68
C LEU A 425 31.61 17.91 9.57
N ARG A 426 32.55 17.38 10.35
CA ARG A 426 32.88 15.96 10.44
C ARG A 426 31.72 15.07 10.92
N GLU A 427 30.76 15.64 11.62
CA GLU A 427 29.55 14.95 12.10
C GLU A 427 28.36 15.10 11.15
N ARG A 428 28.52 15.87 10.08
CA ARG A 428 27.47 16.19 9.11
C ARG A 428 27.81 15.86 7.66
N LEU A 429 29.09 15.55 7.37
CA LEU A 429 29.59 15.20 6.05
C LEU A 429 30.13 13.77 6.05
N PHE A 430 29.67 12.96 5.12
CA PHE A 430 29.97 11.53 5.07
C PHE A 430 30.34 11.09 3.66
N PRO A 431 31.36 10.19 3.51
CA PRO A 431 31.76 9.71 2.20
C PRO A 431 30.87 8.57 1.69
N ILE A 432 30.62 8.55 0.37
CA ILE A 432 30.04 7.41 -0.33
C ILE A 432 31.07 6.79 -1.29
N PHE A 433 31.15 5.48 -1.26
CA PHE A 433 32.06 4.65 -2.03
C PHE A 433 31.28 3.85 -3.06
N PRO A 434 31.62 3.90 -4.34
CA PRO A 434 31.17 2.90 -5.29
C PRO A 434 31.85 1.55 -4.98
N HIS A 435 31.29 0.46 -5.48
CA HIS A 435 31.76 -0.91 -5.22
C HIS A 435 33.28 -1.09 -5.49
N ASN A 436 33.79 -0.55 -6.59
CA ASN A 436 35.21 -0.64 -6.96
C ASN A 436 36.15 0.19 -6.07
N ALA A 437 35.61 0.96 -5.12
CA ALA A 437 36.38 1.74 -4.16
C ALA A 437 36.48 1.09 -2.77
N ILE A 438 36.03 -0.16 -2.61
CA ILE A 438 36.14 -0.93 -1.36
C ILE A 438 37.57 -0.88 -0.77
N PRO A 439 38.68 -1.02 -1.51
CA PRO A 439 40.03 -0.93 -0.94
C PRO A 439 40.37 0.40 -0.27
N PHE A 440 39.65 1.47 -0.59
CA PHE A 440 39.89 2.81 -0.02
C PHE A 440 39.10 3.06 1.27
N ILE A 441 38.16 2.20 1.63
CA ILE A 441 37.29 2.39 2.83
C ILE A 441 38.10 2.52 4.11
N SER A 442 39.14 1.69 4.28
CA SER A 442 40.02 1.74 5.46
C SER A 442 40.91 3.00 5.52
N LEU A 443 41.13 3.68 4.39
CA LEU A 443 41.98 4.86 4.32
C LEU A 443 41.30 6.16 4.75
N ILE A 444 39.97 6.16 4.83
CA ILE A 444 39.16 7.34 5.15
C ILE A 444 38.58 7.17 6.56
N ASP A 445 38.96 8.08 7.46
CA ASP A 445 38.41 8.15 8.82
C ASP A 445 37.08 8.94 8.79
N SER A 446 35.95 8.25 9.03
CA SER A 446 34.61 8.83 9.13
C SER A 446 33.74 7.93 10.02
N PRO A 447 32.89 8.51 10.90
CA PRO A 447 32.02 7.76 11.79
C PRO A 447 30.86 7.06 11.06
N LEU A 448 30.60 7.44 9.82
CA LEU A 448 29.62 6.84 8.91
C LEU A 448 30.18 6.86 7.50
N LYS A 449 30.09 5.74 6.81
CA LYS A 449 30.47 5.57 5.41
C LYS A 449 29.32 4.89 4.66
N PHE A 450 29.09 5.30 3.43
CA PHE A 450 28.11 4.64 2.56
C PHE A 450 28.85 3.83 1.50
N LEU A 451 28.40 2.61 1.23
CA LEU A 451 28.95 1.73 0.21
C LEU A 451 27.84 1.26 -0.73
N VAL A 452 27.97 1.62 -2.02
CA VAL A 452 27.02 1.19 -3.06
C VAL A 452 27.32 -0.24 -3.46
N LEU A 453 26.32 -1.13 -3.34
CA LEU A 453 26.44 -2.54 -3.69
C LEU A 453 25.31 -2.99 -4.60
N GLN A 454 25.63 -3.96 -5.45
CA GLN A 454 24.70 -4.76 -6.25
C GLN A 454 24.93 -6.25 -5.94
N PHE A 455 23.89 -7.06 -6.04
CA PHE A 455 24.00 -8.50 -5.82
C PHE A 455 24.91 -9.17 -6.87
N GLY A 456 25.72 -10.12 -6.43
CA GLY A 456 26.56 -10.96 -7.31
C GLY A 456 27.86 -10.32 -7.82
N ALA A 457 28.11 -9.05 -7.51
CA ALA A 457 29.38 -8.40 -7.87
C ALA A 457 30.39 -8.62 -6.73
N THR A 458 31.33 -9.56 -6.88
CA THR A 458 32.44 -9.83 -5.93
C THR A 458 32.00 -10.00 -4.47
N SER A 459 31.07 -10.94 -4.22
CA SER A 459 30.48 -11.16 -2.88
C SER A 459 31.53 -11.33 -1.77
N ASP A 460 32.61 -12.07 -2.01
CA ASP A 460 33.66 -12.30 -1.01
C ASP A 460 34.32 -11.00 -0.57
N GLU A 461 34.54 -10.05 -1.48
CA GLU A 461 35.18 -8.77 -1.20
C GLU A 461 34.32 -7.88 -0.31
N TYR A 462 33.05 -7.65 -0.68
CA TYR A 462 32.19 -6.78 0.14
C TYR A 462 31.76 -7.42 1.46
N LEU A 463 31.59 -8.75 1.51
CA LEU A 463 31.31 -9.45 2.76
C LEU A 463 32.48 -9.34 3.74
N ALA A 464 33.72 -9.49 3.24
CA ALA A 464 34.92 -9.28 4.06
C ALA A 464 35.02 -7.83 4.55
N CYS A 465 34.79 -6.86 3.66
CA CYS A 465 34.77 -5.45 4.00
C CYS A 465 33.75 -5.15 5.11
N LEU A 466 32.48 -5.55 4.95
CA LEU A 466 31.40 -5.26 5.90
C LEU A 466 31.63 -5.88 7.27
N ARG A 467 32.30 -7.05 7.36
CA ARG A 467 32.69 -7.65 8.66
C ARG A 467 33.69 -6.79 9.44
N HIS A 468 34.60 -6.10 8.73
CA HIS A 468 35.64 -5.27 9.34
C HIS A 468 35.23 -3.81 9.54
N HIS A 469 34.18 -3.35 8.83
CA HIS A 469 33.72 -1.95 8.83
C HIS A 469 32.28 -1.83 9.30
N PRO A 470 32.02 -1.93 10.62
CA PRO A 470 30.67 -1.81 11.18
C PRO A 470 30.06 -0.41 11.02
N GLU A 471 30.86 0.61 10.71
CA GLU A 471 30.46 1.99 10.43
C GLU A 471 29.91 2.16 8.99
N VAL A 472 29.91 1.12 8.18
CA VAL A 472 29.41 1.17 6.79
C VAL A 472 27.92 0.91 6.76
N VAL A 473 27.20 1.79 6.05
CA VAL A 473 25.80 1.61 5.62
C VAL A 473 25.79 1.20 4.15
N VAL A 474 25.11 0.13 3.84
CA VAL A 474 24.99 -0.38 2.46
C VAL A 474 23.92 0.41 1.71
N ILE A 475 24.27 0.95 0.56
CA ILE A 475 23.32 1.48 -0.44
C ILE A 475 23.07 0.36 -1.45
N CYS A 476 21.94 -0.33 -1.28
CA CYS A 476 21.54 -1.43 -2.16
C CYS A 476 20.87 -0.86 -3.42
N MET A 477 21.55 -0.93 -4.54
CA MET A 477 21.09 -0.42 -5.83
C MET A 477 21.01 -1.58 -6.84
N SER A 478 20.11 -1.50 -7.83
CA SER A 478 19.99 -2.52 -8.87
C SER A 478 19.86 -1.89 -10.26
N ASN A 479 20.59 -2.44 -11.22
CA ASN A 479 20.45 -2.18 -12.65
C ASN A 479 19.78 -3.35 -13.39
N HIS A 480 19.40 -4.39 -12.67
CA HIS A 480 18.71 -5.56 -13.23
C HIS A 480 17.27 -5.22 -13.62
N LYS A 481 16.71 -5.85 -14.64
CA LYS A 481 15.30 -5.68 -14.99
C LYS A 481 14.39 -6.06 -13.81
N ASN A 482 14.67 -7.17 -13.16
CA ASN A 482 14.02 -7.55 -11.90
C ASN A 482 14.77 -6.95 -10.71
N ARG A 483 14.62 -5.65 -10.51
CA ARG A 483 15.27 -4.87 -9.45
C ARG A 483 14.97 -5.43 -8.07
N LEU A 484 13.70 -5.67 -7.79
CA LEU A 484 13.23 -6.17 -6.50
C LEU A 484 13.86 -7.53 -6.16
N GLY A 485 13.92 -8.45 -7.12
CA GLY A 485 14.55 -9.76 -6.91
C GLY A 485 16.03 -9.65 -6.58
N GLU A 486 16.76 -8.82 -7.32
CA GLU A 486 18.20 -8.60 -7.09
C GLU A 486 18.46 -7.90 -5.73
N GLN A 487 17.67 -6.90 -5.38
CA GLN A 487 17.78 -6.21 -4.10
C GLN A 487 17.43 -7.12 -2.92
N ARG A 488 16.39 -7.96 -3.04
CA ARG A 488 16.09 -9.00 -2.06
C ARG A 488 17.27 -9.98 -1.92
N ALA A 489 17.85 -10.42 -3.04
CA ALA A 489 18.96 -11.38 -3.03
C ALA A 489 20.18 -10.86 -2.28
N LEU A 490 20.56 -9.58 -2.48
CA LEU A 490 21.67 -8.98 -1.75
C LEU A 490 21.41 -9.00 -0.23
N VAL A 491 20.23 -8.57 0.22
CA VAL A 491 19.94 -8.52 1.66
C VAL A 491 19.87 -9.92 2.27
N HIS A 492 19.30 -10.90 1.56
CA HIS A 492 19.28 -12.29 2.02
C HIS A 492 20.69 -12.87 2.10
N GLU A 493 21.60 -12.54 1.17
CA GLU A 493 23.01 -12.92 1.24
C GLU A 493 23.70 -12.31 2.46
N LEU A 494 23.46 -11.01 2.74
CA LEU A 494 23.98 -10.38 3.96
C LEU A 494 23.46 -11.10 5.22
N MET A 495 22.16 -11.46 5.26
CA MET A 495 21.57 -12.19 6.40
C MET A 495 22.19 -13.58 6.57
N GLN A 496 22.39 -14.34 5.50
CA GLN A 496 23.03 -15.66 5.53
C GLN A 496 24.47 -15.60 6.06
N ASN A 497 25.16 -14.49 5.80
CA ASN A 497 26.54 -14.26 6.23
C ASN A 497 26.65 -13.57 7.60
N GLY A 498 25.53 -13.35 8.30
CA GLY A 498 25.50 -12.70 9.62
C GLY A 498 25.91 -11.23 9.61
N ILE A 499 25.85 -10.57 8.44
CA ILE A 499 26.15 -9.14 8.27
C ILE A 499 25.00 -8.32 8.84
N THR A 500 25.29 -7.41 9.76
CA THR A 500 24.30 -6.58 10.47
C THR A 500 24.38 -5.10 10.10
N ASN A 501 25.17 -4.73 9.10
CA ASN A 501 25.24 -3.37 8.58
C ASN A 501 23.84 -2.92 8.08
N PRO A 502 23.41 -1.68 8.35
CA PRO A 502 22.15 -1.15 7.84
C PRO A 502 22.11 -1.12 6.30
N VAL A 503 20.91 -1.24 5.74
CA VAL A 503 20.69 -1.22 4.27
C VAL A 503 19.69 -0.14 3.91
N VAL A 504 20.08 0.75 3.02
CA VAL A 504 19.22 1.74 2.37
C VAL A 504 19.01 1.30 0.92
N PHE A 505 17.76 1.14 0.52
CA PHE A 505 17.45 0.81 -0.87
C PHE A 505 17.45 2.07 -1.73
N ALA A 506 18.21 2.00 -2.83
CA ALA A 506 18.33 3.08 -3.80
C ALA A 506 17.86 2.64 -5.18
N GLN A 507 17.14 3.52 -5.89
CA GLN A 507 16.75 3.26 -7.26
C GLN A 507 16.66 4.53 -8.09
N MET A 508 17.17 4.44 -9.33
CA MET A 508 17.06 5.47 -10.35
C MET A 508 15.86 5.20 -11.26
N TYR A 509 15.04 6.23 -11.46
CA TYR A 509 13.93 6.27 -12.41
C TYR A 509 14.19 7.33 -13.48
N ARG A 510 13.38 7.34 -14.52
CA ARG A 510 13.46 8.34 -15.58
C ARG A 510 12.04 8.73 -16.02
N HIS A 511 11.48 9.72 -15.37
CA HIS A 511 10.14 10.25 -15.66
C HIS A 511 10.16 11.76 -15.74
N SER A 512 9.31 12.29 -16.62
CA SER A 512 9.01 13.72 -16.68
C SER A 512 8.00 14.11 -15.59
N THR A 513 7.86 15.41 -15.34
CA THR A 513 6.85 15.95 -14.42
C THR A 513 5.42 15.55 -14.83
N ALA A 514 5.15 15.41 -16.14
CA ALA A 514 3.86 14.91 -16.63
C ALA A 514 3.59 13.44 -16.25
N GLU A 515 4.63 12.64 -16.05
CA GLU A 515 4.59 11.22 -15.67
C GLU A 515 4.81 11.00 -14.16
N LYS A 516 4.64 12.04 -13.35
CA LYS A 516 4.83 11.95 -11.90
C LYS A 516 4.01 10.84 -11.26
N GLY A 517 2.77 10.62 -11.71
CA GLY A 517 1.91 9.54 -11.21
C GLY A 517 2.50 8.15 -11.45
N ASP A 518 3.12 7.94 -12.61
CA ASP A 518 3.78 6.69 -12.97
C ASP A 518 5.05 6.48 -12.13
N PHE A 519 5.86 7.53 -11.96
CA PHE A 519 7.01 7.49 -11.05
C PHE A 519 6.61 7.08 -9.63
N GLN A 520 5.54 7.66 -9.08
CA GLN A 520 5.06 7.36 -7.75
C GLN A 520 4.59 5.91 -7.63
N LEU A 521 3.88 5.42 -8.63
CA LEU A 521 3.35 4.06 -8.69
C LEU A 521 4.48 3.03 -8.78
N GLU A 522 5.44 3.24 -9.67
CA GLU A 522 6.57 2.36 -9.90
C GLU A 522 7.52 2.32 -8.70
N ALA A 523 7.88 3.49 -8.15
CA ALA A 523 8.72 3.56 -6.97
C ALA A 523 8.05 2.92 -5.74
N ALA A 524 6.74 3.11 -5.58
CA ALA A 524 5.99 2.49 -4.49
C ALA A 524 5.86 0.97 -4.65
N ALA A 525 5.74 0.46 -5.86
CA ALA A 525 5.70 -0.97 -6.14
C ALA A 525 7.06 -1.65 -5.87
N ASP A 526 8.17 -1.03 -6.32
CA ASP A 526 9.52 -1.57 -6.12
C ASP A 526 9.94 -1.54 -4.65
N MET A 527 9.82 -0.38 -4.00
CA MET A 527 10.30 -0.17 -2.63
C MET A 527 9.34 -0.75 -1.58
N GLY A 528 8.04 -0.70 -1.84
CA GLY A 528 7.01 -1.12 -0.90
C GLY A 528 7.13 -2.59 -0.48
N ALA A 529 7.42 -3.47 -1.43
CA ALA A 529 7.63 -4.90 -1.14
C ALA A 529 8.83 -5.14 -0.20
N LEU A 530 9.96 -4.46 -0.44
CA LEU A 530 11.15 -4.53 0.41
C LEU A 530 10.89 -4.01 1.84
N MET A 531 10.05 -2.98 1.95
CA MET A 531 9.66 -2.39 3.22
C MET A 531 8.72 -3.31 4.01
N ILE A 532 7.73 -3.91 3.35
CA ILE A 532 6.80 -4.88 3.98
C ILE A 532 7.55 -6.13 4.43
N ASP A 533 8.56 -6.56 3.68
CA ASP A 533 9.43 -7.67 4.06
C ASP A 533 10.39 -7.33 5.22
N GLY A 534 10.40 -6.07 5.67
CA GLY A 534 11.22 -5.63 6.80
C GLY A 534 12.72 -5.56 6.50
N LEU A 535 13.11 -5.46 5.24
CA LEU A 535 14.51 -5.54 4.80
C LEU A 535 15.25 -4.20 4.81
N THR A 536 14.55 -3.07 5.02
CA THR A 536 15.10 -1.73 4.85
C THR A 536 15.40 -0.99 6.16
N ASP A 537 16.46 -0.17 6.12
CA ASP A 537 16.77 0.88 7.10
C ASP A 537 16.68 2.29 6.49
N GLY A 538 16.32 2.40 5.21
CA GLY A 538 16.11 3.67 4.52
C GLY A 538 15.80 3.54 3.04
N VAL A 539 15.50 4.65 2.41
CA VAL A 539 15.18 4.74 0.98
C VAL A 539 15.84 5.95 0.34
N TRP A 540 16.30 5.77 -0.89
CA TRP A 540 16.87 6.80 -1.73
C TRP A 540 16.28 6.72 -3.14
N LEU A 541 15.30 7.54 -3.42
CA LEU A 541 14.71 7.65 -4.76
C LEU A 541 15.47 8.71 -5.56
N MET A 542 15.76 8.37 -6.81
CA MET A 542 16.41 9.25 -7.77
C MET A 542 15.60 9.28 -9.07
N ASN A 543 15.62 10.40 -9.77
CA ASN A 543 14.99 10.54 -11.08
C ASN A 543 15.88 11.33 -12.03
N ASP A 544 16.20 10.75 -13.18
CA ASP A 544 16.95 11.38 -14.29
C ASP A 544 16.01 12.12 -15.27
N GLY A 545 14.81 12.48 -14.85
CA GLY A 545 13.86 13.35 -15.53
C GLY A 545 13.75 14.72 -14.87
N ASP A 546 12.67 15.43 -15.08
CA ASP A 546 12.46 16.82 -14.59
C ASP A 546 11.51 16.92 -13.39
N ILE A 547 11.17 15.79 -12.73
CA ILE A 547 10.38 15.82 -11.49
C ILE A 547 11.14 16.61 -10.43
N PRO A 548 10.51 17.61 -9.78
CA PRO A 548 11.14 18.40 -8.73
C PRO A 548 11.59 17.54 -7.55
N ARG A 549 12.72 17.86 -6.95
CA ARG A 549 13.31 17.14 -5.82
C ARG A 549 12.32 16.93 -4.66
N HIS A 550 11.61 17.98 -4.26
CA HIS A 550 10.66 17.91 -3.15
C HIS A 550 9.53 16.90 -3.39
N GLU A 551 9.13 16.66 -4.64
CA GLU A 551 8.12 15.66 -5.02
C GLU A 551 8.69 14.23 -4.96
N ILE A 552 9.97 14.05 -5.33
CA ILE A 552 10.68 12.77 -5.18
C ILE A 552 10.81 12.43 -3.69
N ASP A 553 11.23 13.40 -2.87
CA ASP A 553 11.37 13.24 -1.42
C ASP A 553 10.00 12.96 -0.77
N ALA A 554 8.94 13.68 -1.15
CA ALA A 554 7.57 13.43 -0.69
C ALA A 554 7.09 12.02 -1.02
N THR A 555 7.45 11.51 -2.21
CA THR A 555 7.15 10.12 -2.61
C THR A 555 7.87 9.13 -1.71
N ALA A 556 9.15 9.33 -1.40
CA ALA A 556 9.92 8.47 -0.49
C ALA A 556 9.30 8.41 0.91
N PHE A 557 8.93 9.57 1.48
CA PHE A 557 8.20 9.63 2.75
C PHE A 557 6.83 8.97 2.68
N GLY A 558 6.11 9.16 1.57
CA GLY A 558 4.80 8.52 1.33
C GLY A 558 4.87 7.00 1.32
N ILE A 559 5.90 6.43 0.70
CA ILE A 559 6.13 4.97 0.65
C ILE A 559 6.42 4.43 2.05
N LEU A 560 7.30 5.09 2.82
CA LEU A 560 7.60 4.71 4.20
C LEU A 560 6.35 4.76 5.09
N GLN A 561 5.49 5.78 4.90
CA GLN A 561 4.24 5.90 5.64
C GLN A 561 3.23 4.83 5.22
N ALA A 562 3.10 4.53 3.93
CA ALA A 562 2.23 3.48 3.42
C ALA A 562 2.66 2.08 3.91
N ALA A 563 3.96 1.84 4.08
CA ALA A 563 4.53 0.62 4.65
C ALA A 563 4.54 0.61 6.20
N ARG A 564 3.97 1.61 6.87
CA ARG A 564 3.90 1.73 8.34
C ARG A 564 5.25 1.82 9.05
N LEU A 565 6.29 2.28 8.38
CA LEU A 565 7.65 2.39 8.92
C LEU A 565 7.98 3.77 9.48
N ARG A 566 7.39 4.83 8.93
CA ARG A 566 7.62 6.21 9.36
C ARG A 566 6.41 7.09 9.09
N THR A 567 5.91 7.78 10.11
CA THR A 567 4.83 8.76 9.95
C THR A 567 5.44 10.14 9.69
N SER A 568 5.10 10.74 8.56
CA SER A 568 5.66 12.02 8.11
C SER A 568 4.64 13.16 8.02
N LYS A 569 3.37 12.82 7.82
CA LYS A 569 2.24 13.76 7.69
C LYS A 569 0.97 13.18 8.30
N THR A 570 -0.10 13.98 8.38
CA THR A 570 -1.44 13.48 8.70
C THR A 570 -1.84 12.39 7.70
N GLU A 571 -2.32 11.27 8.18
CA GLU A 571 -2.85 10.19 7.33
C GLU A 571 -4.38 10.32 7.23
N TYR A 572 -4.89 10.28 5.99
CA TYR A 572 -6.31 10.26 5.72
C TYR A 572 -6.71 8.87 5.24
N ILE A 573 -7.55 8.20 6.04
CA ILE A 573 -8.15 6.92 5.71
C ILE A 573 -9.53 7.24 5.15
N SER A 574 -9.61 7.53 3.83
CA SER A 574 -10.85 7.95 3.19
C SER A 574 -11.38 6.90 2.23
N CYS A 575 -12.68 6.66 2.27
CA CYS A 575 -13.31 5.73 1.34
C CYS A 575 -13.42 6.35 -0.06
N PRO A 576 -13.43 5.52 -1.13
CA PRO A 576 -13.53 6.02 -2.51
C PRO A 576 -14.94 6.53 -2.88
N GLY A 577 -15.92 6.34 -1.98
CA GLY A 577 -17.33 6.55 -2.29
C GLY A 577 -17.97 5.34 -2.97
N CYS A 578 -19.27 5.23 -2.85
CA CYS A 578 -20.13 4.25 -3.52
C CYS A 578 -21.60 4.72 -3.39
N GLY A 579 -22.56 3.97 -3.94
CA GLY A 579 -23.99 4.29 -3.81
C GLY A 579 -24.55 4.40 -2.38
N ARG A 580 -23.72 4.13 -1.35
CA ARG A 580 -24.05 4.32 0.08
C ARG A 580 -23.59 5.66 0.66
N THR A 581 -22.87 6.47 -0.10
CA THR A 581 -22.31 7.74 0.39
C THR A 581 -23.43 8.74 0.68
N LEU A 582 -23.39 9.36 1.86
CA LEU A 582 -24.50 10.16 2.41
C LEU A 582 -24.29 11.68 2.33
N TYR A 583 -23.13 12.12 1.84
CA TYR A 583 -22.73 13.53 1.71
C TYR A 583 -21.69 13.71 0.59
N ASP A 584 -21.37 14.95 0.24
CA ASP A 584 -20.28 15.22 -0.73
C ASP A 584 -18.92 14.89 -0.11
N LEU A 585 -18.50 13.65 -0.36
CA LEU A 585 -17.30 13.07 0.24
C LEU A 585 -16.03 13.80 -0.20
N ARG A 586 -15.89 14.15 -1.49
CA ARG A 586 -14.67 14.77 -2.03
C ARG A 586 -14.44 16.17 -1.49
N THR A 587 -15.47 17.02 -1.54
CA THR A 587 -15.41 18.36 -0.97
C THR A 587 -15.11 18.30 0.52
N THR A 588 -15.69 17.34 1.24
CA THR A 588 -15.45 17.16 2.68
C THR A 588 -14.03 16.70 2.97
N ILE A 589 -13.48 15.75 2.21
CA ILE A 589 -12.06 15.33 2.32
C ILE A 589 -11.15 16.56 2.15
N ALA A 590 -11.35 17.35 1.09
CA ALA A 590 -10.55 18.54 0.82
C ALA A 590 -10.63 19.58 1.96
N ARG A 591 -11.82 19.80 2.55
CA ARG A 591 -12.02 20.70 3.71
C ARG A 591 -11.27 20.19 4.94
N ILE A 592 -11.41 18.89 5.28
CA ILE A 592 -10.73 18.30 6.44
C ILE A 592 -9.21 18.36 6.25
N ARG A 593 -8.70 18.01 5.06
CA ARG A 593 -7.26 18.09 4.76
C ARG A 593 -6.71 19.49 4.97
N LYS A 594 -7.37 20.49 4.38
CA LYS A 594 -6.98 21.89 4.56
C LYS A 594 -6.98 22.34 6.02
N ALA A 595 -7.96 21.88 6.80
CA ALA A 595 -8.09 22.26 8.20
C ALA A 595 -7.11 21.55 9.15
N THR A 596 -6.60 20.38 8.77
CA THR A 596 -5.67 19.56 9.56
C THR A 596 -4.27 19.48 8.96
N GLU A 597 -3.99 20.29 7.94
CA GLU A 597 -2.66 20.43 7.34
C GLU A 597 -1.63 20.83 8.42
N GLY A 598 -0.53 20.09 8.49
CA GLY A 598 0.50 20.31 9.51
C GLY A 598 0.30 19.62 10.86
N MET A 599 -0.82 18.95 11.10
CA MET A 599 -1.04 18.12 12.28
C MET A 599 -0.36 16.76 12.13
N LYS A 600 0.97 16.73 12.18
CA LYS A 600 1.76 15.50 11.99
C LYS A 600 1.38 14.42 12.99
N GLY A 601 1.36 13.17 12.53
CA GLY A 601 1.13 12.00 13.37
C GLY A 601 -0.31 11.59 13.51
N LEU A 602 -1.28 12.45 13.17
CA LEU A 602 -2.70 12.13 13.23
C LEU A 602 -3.14 11.21 12.08
N LYS A 603 -4.08 10.33 12.39
CA LYS A 603 -4.80 9.51 11.42
C LYS A 603 -6.28 9.84 11.50
N ILE A 604 -6.86 10.31 10.39
CA ILE A 604 -8.26 10.74 10.32
C ILE A 604 -9.02 9.84 9.36
N GLY A 605 -10.01 9.12 9.84
CA GLY A 605 -10.94 8.34 9.04
C GLY A 605 -12.05 9.23 8.46
N ILE A 606 -12.30 9.17 7.15
CA ILE A 606 -13.36 9.93 6.47
C ILE A 606 -14.21 8.96 5.68
N MET A 607 -15.39 8.60 6.20
CA MET A 607 -16.22 7.53 5.71
C MET A 607 -17.58 8.05 5.25
N GLY A 608 -17.95 7.72 4.02
CA GLY A 608 -19.22 8.13 3.41
C GLY A 608 -20.47 7.55 4.09
N CYS A 609 -20.33 6.43 4.82
CA CYS A 609 -21.45 5.78 5.54
C CYS A 609 -20.95 4.90 6.69
N ILE A 610 -21.89 4.45 7.54
CA ILE A 610 -21.60 3.62 8.72
C ILE A 610 -21.31 2.14 8.38
N VAL A 611 -21.59 1.68 7.18
CA VAL A 611 -21.57 0.23 6.83
C VAL A 611 -20.21 -0.43 7.13
N ASN A 612 -19.13 0.21 6.72
CA ASN A 612 -17.76 -0.25 7.01
C ASN A 612 -17.00 0.77 7.89
N GLY A 613 -17.52 2.00 8.03
CA GLY A 613 -16.81 3.14 8.57
C GLY A 613 -16.05 2.86 9.86
N PRO A 614 -16.71 2.52 10.98
CA PRO A 614 -16.03 2.34 12.27
C PRO A 614 -15.01 1.20 12.27
N GLY A 615 -15.19 0.20 11.43
CA GLY A 615 -14.26 -0.92 11.30
C GLY A 615 -13.04 -0.60 10.46
N GLU A 616 -13.25 0.00 9.28
CA GLU A 616 -12.16 0.30 8.33
C GLU A 616 -11.24 1.44 8.82
N MET A 617 -11.74 2.27 9.73
CA MET A 617 -10.94 3.30 10.41
C MET A 617 -10.43 2.85 11.78
N ALA A 618 -10.30 1.54 12.03
CA ALA A 618 -9.84 1.01 13.32
C ALA A 618 -8.48 1.57 13.75
N ASP A 619 -7.61 1.90 12.80
CA ASP A 619 -6.31 2.52 13.02
C ASP A 619 -6.36 4.06 13.07
N ALA A 620 -7.53 4.68 12.92
CA ALA A 620 -7.68 6.13 12.95
C ALA A 620 -7.79 6.65 14.38
N ASP A 621 -7.17 7.80 14.66
CA ASP A 621 -7.31 8.50 15.94
C ASP A 621 -8.70 9.16 16.03
N TYR A 622 -9.15 9.73 14.91
CA TYR A 622 -10.47 10.38 14.78
C TYR A 622 -11.21 9.90 13.54
N GLY A 623 -12.53 9.87 13.61
CA GLY A 623 -13.39 9.47 12.50
C GLY A 623 -14.49 10.48 12.20
N TYR A 624 -14.71 10.72 10.91
CA TYR A 624 -15.81 11.49 10.35
C TYR A 624 -16.66 10.55 9.49
N VAL A 625 -17.84 10.18 9.96
CA VAL A 625 -18.64 9.08 9.39
C VAL A 625 -20.06 9.55 9.06
N GLY A 626 -20.50 9.37 7.80
CA GLY A 626 -21.88 9.63 7.40
C GLY A 626 -22.87 8.80 8.19
N ALA A 627 -23.83 9.46 8.85
CA ALA A 627 -24.84 8.85 9.72
C ALA A 627 -26.26 8.87 9.14
N GLY A 628 -26.50 9.72 8.15
CA GLY A 628 -27.77 9.92 7.46
C GLY A 628 -27.63 11.05 6.43
N PRO A 629 -28.62 11.28 5.56
CA PRO A 629 -28.56 12.38 4.61
C PRO A 629 -28.28 13.72 5.32
N GLY A 630 -27.17 14.39 4.97
CA GLY A 630 -26.73 15.65 5.58
C GLY A 630 -26.35 15.57 7.07
N LYS A 631 -26.11 14.37 7.60
CA LYS A 631 -25.72 14.13 9.00
C LYS A 631 -24.46 13.29 9.11
N VAL A 632 -23.63 13.64 10.08
CA VAL A 632 -22.35 13.00 10.37
C VAL A 632 -22.25 12.64 11.84
N SER A 633 -21.56 11.57 12.16
CA SER A 633 -21.14 11.23 13.51
C SER A 633 -19.62 11.27 13.61
N LEU A 634 -19.11 11.79 14.75
CA LEU A 634 -17.68 11.86 15.02
C LEU A 634 -17.25 10.75 15.97
N TYR A 635 -16.07 10.24 15.72
CA TYR A 635 -15.48 9.13 16.47
C TYR A 635 -14.10 9.53 17.02
N ARG A 636 -13.78 8.98 18.19
CA ARG A 636 -12.44 8.89 18.75
C ARG A 636 -12.04 7.42 18.71
N GLY A 637 -11.06 7.06 17.88
CA GLY A 637 -10.83 5.65 17.55
C GLY A 637 -12.12 5.01 17.03
N GLN A 638 -12.55 3.95 17.66
CA GLN A 638 -13.78 3.22 17.29
C GLN A 638 -15.04 3.67 18.07
N MET A 639 -14.89 4.58 19.03
CA MET A 639 -16.00 5.05 19.88
C MET A 639 -16.64 6.30 19.30
N CYS A 640 -17.95 6.24 19.04
CA CYS A 640 -18.72 7.40 18.64
C CYS A 640 -18.84 8.38 19.82
N VAL A 641 -18.39 9.62 19.63
CA VAL A 641 -18.40 10.67 20.67
C VAL A 641 -19.43 11.74 20.43
N GLU A 642 -19.82 11.98 19.17
CA GLU A 642 -20.88 12.89 18.80
C GLU A 642 -21.75 12.28 17.68
N HIS A 643 -23.05 12.34 17.82
CA HIS A 643 -24.01 11.72 16.91
C HIS A 643 -24.79 12.75 16.09
N ASN A 644 -25.06 12.46 14.84
CA ASN A 644 -26.01 13.16 13.98
C ASN A 644 -25.79 14.68 13.87
N ILE A 645 -24.55 15.13 13.84
CA ILE A 645 -24.18 16.53 13.64
C ILE A 645 -24.56 16.95 12.22
N PRO A 646 -25.11 18.16 11.99
CA PRO A 646 -25.27 18.65 10.63
C PRO A 646 -23.93 18.71 9.89
N GLU A 647 -23.89 18.25 8.64
CA GLU A 647 -22.65 18.19 7.83
C GLU A 647 -21.91 19.52 7.78
N LYS A 648 -22.63 20.63 7.68
CA LYS A 648 -22.06 21.99 7.60
C LYS A 648 -21.18 22.35 8.80
N ASP A 649 -21.51 21.82 10.00
CA ASP A 649 -20.87 22.15 11.29
C ASP A 649 -19.84 21.07 11.68
N ALA A 650 -19.89 19.89 11.07
CA ALA A 650 -19.17 18.70 11.52
C ALA A 650 -17.63 18.81 11.42
N VAL A 651 -17.08 19.60 10.49
CA VAL A 651 -15.62 19.82 10.38
C VAL A 651 -15.12 20.68 11.55
N GLU A 652 -15.89 21.70 11.97
CA GLU A 652 -15.54 22.52 13.13
C GLU A 652 -15.57 21.71 14.42
N HIS A 653 -16.58 20.84 14.58
CA HIS A 653 -16.67 19.91 15.71
C HIS A 653 -15.50 18.93 15.74
N LEU A 654 -15.08 18.39 14.58
CA LEU A 654 -13.89 17.53 14.49
C LEU A 654 -12.63 18.26 14.97
N LEU A 655 -12.41 19.50 14.52
CA LEU A 655 -11.28 20.30 14.95
C LEU A 655 -11.32 20.63 16.45
N ALA A 656 -12.50 20.94 16.98
CA ALA A 656 -12.68 21.16 18.41
C ALA A 656 -12.34 19.90 19.24
N LEU A 657 -12.75 18.72 18.76
CA LEU A 657 -12.43 17.43 19.38
C LEU A 657 -10.92 17.18 19.40
N ILE A 658 -10.24 17.35 18.26
CA ILE A 658 -8.78 17.17 18.13
C ILE A 658 -8.03 18.13 19.07
N ASN A 659 -8.42 19.40 19.08
CA ASN A 659 -7.75 20.41 19.90
C ASN A 659 -8.00 20.23 21.42
N ALA A 660 -9.18 19.72 21.79
CA ALA A 660 -9.48 19.41 23.18
C ALA A 660 -8.62 18.26 23.73
N ASP A 661 -8.31 17.28 22.90
CA ASP A 661 -7.46 16.14 23.29
C ASP A 661 -5.99 16.53 23.37
N LYS A 662 -5.47 17.34 22.41
CA LYS A 662 -4.09 17.86 22.48
C LYS A 662 -3.81 18.64 23.76
N ARG A 663 -4.77 19.46 24.24
CA ARG A 663 -4.64 20.20 25.51
C ARG A 663 -4.62 19.33 26.77
N LYS A 664 -5.02 18.05 26.66
CA LYS A 664 -4.97 17.11 27.78
C LYS A 664 -3.64 16.34 27.82
N GLU A 665 -2.94 16.29 26.70
CA GLU A 665 -1.63 15.63 26.59
C GLU A 665 -0.48 16.60 26.89
N GLU A 666 -0.69 17.92 26.78
CA GLU A 666 0.20 18.99 27.27
C GLU A 666 -0.02 19.22 28.79
#